data_73b2157aef1abcdd54b6e7f09f2ed090
#
_entry.id   73b2157aef1abcdd54b6e7f09f2ed090
#
_cell.length_a   1.000
_cell.length_b   1.000
_cell.length_c   1.000
_cell.angle_alpha   90.00
_cell.angle_beta   90.00
_cell.angle_gamma   90.00
#
_symmetry.space_group_name_H-M   'P 1'
#
loop_
_entity.id
_entity.type
_entity.pdbx_description
1 polymer ?
#
loop_
_entity_poly.entity_id
_entity_poly.type
_entity_poly.pdbx_seq_one_letter_code
_entity_poly.pdbx_strand_id
1 'polypeptide(L)'
;VGVVLDPQDLTNPDGYSGTNAFRSSATSDYTFFAPSDGVTGSMYTAVTILVKGTADKDSFSDVYDDTVSEVADRIDGTVRTNRQKARHQELLDAGTKQIDEAKAQTDKQFAAAQQQIDSNRSQLNQQIDQIVNMQAGAAAGSLDETTRETLRETVIAASPQLAEAKAQLDQAQSKLDQQKKDTERTLQSKQNELEDSIPQVRWYVQDRSQIGGFSSLKSDLESIQSLGNAFPIVFLLVAVMMSLTAMARMVEEDRGLIGTYTGLGYGRLAVASRYLLFALFACLIGGGLGLIAGFLGIPAFLLVVLRGLYVMPDVRLAYDWLYGTAGVALFVVGVLAATVYACAQEMRQKPASLMRPKAPRAGSRILLERIKPLWNRMSFLGKVTARNIFRFKSRLIMTVGGVAGCTALIVCGLAINDTVAALGAKQYQDVYQYDLMVVANDDDADAMRQKVASDGRVTSSMDVRVESGDLTGDSGSESIQLVAVPDSERSEFGKMVTLQPVRSSWVDGAADTVSLGDDGVIVSQSAASAMGVKAGGMVTLTNGDDMQAEAHVSAVIRSVIGSDVYVSETYYRQLFDTVASGTSSASSASDSGESDNQNGESGTSNGASSNGQQLVWNAMYAKLKGSGESQAAYAEKLEDDDAVMKAVSCAHMAESFKFDLMGAVVALIVALAGGLALVVLFTLANTNVSEREREMATLKVLGFFDKEVHHYVNREMMVLTMMGVVLGLPLGRFVGGLLTAALNMPALYFEVECKPLSYVIAAGATMAFALLVQLFVNPVLDRIDPISSLKSVE
;
A
#
# COMPACT_ATOMS: atom_id res chain seq x y z
N VAL A 1 2.69 15.62 34.83
CA VAL A 1 2.84 15.51 33.38
C VAL A 1 3.90 14.48 33.09
N GLY A 2 3.62 13.50 32.28
CA GLY A 2 4.55 12.45 31.86
C GLY A 2 4.31 12.06 30.40
N VAL A 3 5.24 11.27 29.83
CA VAL A 3 5.10 10.71 28.50
C VAL A 3 4.43 9.34 28.63
N VAL A 4 3.41 9.10 27.86
CA VAL A 4 2.68 7.83 27.79
C VAL A 4 2.70 7.32 26.36
N LEU A 5 2.60 6.00 26.20
CA LEU A 5 2.42 5.41 24.86
C LEU A 5 1.01 5.72 24.36
N ASP A 6 0.92 6.17 23.12
CA ASP A 6 -0.36 6.29 22.45
C ASP A 6 -0.81 4.90 21.99
N PRO A 7 -1.94 4.35 22.50
CA PRO A 7 -2.40 3.03 22.11
C PRO A 7 -2.89 2.96 20.67
N GLN A 8 -3.06 4.10 20.02
CA GLN A 8 -3.53 4.23 18.64
C GLN A 8 -2.40 4.54 17.65
N ASP A 9 -1.19 4.84 18.13
CA ASP A 9 -0.03 5.13 17.29
C ASP A 9 1.18 4.30 17.75
N LEU A 10 1.57 3.35 16.94
CA LEU A 10 2.71 2.47 17.20
C LEU A 10 4.01 2.97 16.56
N THR A 11 3.98 4.08 15.85
CA THR A 11 5.17 4.59 15.15
C THR A 11 6.13 5.27 16.10
N ASN A 12 7.44 5.05 15.87
CA ASN A 12 8.48 5.78 16.59
C ASN A 12 8.63 7.17 15.94
N PRO A 13 8.60 8.27 16.72
CA PRO A 13 8.80 9.62 16.20
C PRO A 13 10.07 9.80 15.36
N ASP A 14 11.14 9.08 15.72
CA ASP A 14 12.42 9.11 15.00
C ASP A 14 12.47 8.14 13.79
N GLY A 15 11.48 7.28 13.62
CA GLY A 15 11.47 6.22 12.61
C GLY A 15 10.48 6.46 11.46
N TYR A 16 9.21 6.29 11.72
CA TYR A 16 8.13 6.43 10.73
C TYR A 16 7.23 7.61 11.10
N SER A 17 7.03 8.55 10.22
CA SER A 17 5.98 9.56 10.35
C SER A 17 4.66 8.98 9.80
N GLY A 18 4.01 8.13 10.55
CA GLY A 18 2.69 7.64 10.22
C GLY A 18 1.63 8.68 10.56
N THR A 19 0.77 9.02 9.61
CA THR A 19 -0.44 9.78 9.91
C THR A 19 -1.40 8.89 10.68
N ASN A 20 -1.70 9.27 11.92
CA ASN A 20 -2.75 8.60 12.67
C ASN A 20 -4.12 9.07 12.14
N ALA A 21 -4.94 8.17 11.64
CA ALA A 21 -6.28 8.46 11.10
C ALA A 21 -7.23 9.08 12.13
N PHE A 22 -6.94 8.95 13.42
CA PHE A 22 -7.74 9.51 14.51
C PHE A 22 -7.29 10.90 14.97
N ARG A 23 -6.26 11.47 14.38
CA ARG A 23 -5.86 12.86 14.69
C ARG A 23 -6.87 13.82 14.10
N SER A 24 -7.33 14.75 14.91
CA SER A 24 -8.27 15.81 14.51
C SER A 24 -7.64 16.85 13.58
N SER A 25 -6.31 16.85 13.46
CA SER A 25 -5.56 17.76 12.60
C SER A 25 -4.32 17.04 12.06
N ALA A 26 -4.07 17.18 10.76
CA ALA A 26 -2.87 16.67 10.10
C ALA A 26 -1.57 17.38 10.58
N THR A 27 -1.70 18.50 11.27
CA THR A 27 -0.58 19.34 11.75
C THR A 27 -0.29 19.19 13.24
N SER A 28 -1.00 18.29 13.98
CA SER A 28 -0.69 18.09 15.39
C SER A 28 0.47 17.13 15.57
N ASP A 29 1.56 17.65 16.14
CA ASP A 29 2.78 16.87 16.43
C ASP A 29 2.64 15.97 17.65
N TYR A 30 1.68 16.26 18.55
CA TYR A 30 1.52 15.57 19.83
C TYR A 30 0.06 15.31 20.17
N THR A 31 -0.21 14.14 20.76
CA THR A 31 -1.50 13.80 21.37
C THR A 31 -1.43 13.99 22.88
N PHE A 32 -2.38 14.70 23.44
CA PHE A 32 -2.47 14.95 24.88
C PHE A 32 -3.64 14.16 25.48
N PHE A 33 -3.36 13.39 26.51
CA PHE A 33 -4.37 12.69 27.29
C PHE A 33 -4.64 13.48 28.57
N ALA A 34 -5.89 13.84 28.79
CA ALA A 34 -6.35 14.55 29.98
C ALA A 34 -7.42 13.73 30.74
N PRO A 35 -7.52 13.86 32.06
CA PRO A 35 -8.63 13.26 32.80
C PRO A 35 -9.97 13.81 32.35
N SER A 36 -11.02 12.98 32.42
CA SER A 36 -12.37 13.35 31.95
C SER A 36 -12.98 14.56 32.67
N ASP A 37 -12.56 14.85 33.90
CA ASP A 37 -12.97 16.02 34.70
C ASP A 37 -12.31 17.32 34.22
N GLY A 38 -11.24 17.25 33.46
CA GLY A 38 -10.58 18.37 32.79
C GLY A 38 -11.22 18.79 31.45
N VAL A 39 -12.17 18.02 30.93
CA VAL A 39 -12.83 18.30 29.64
C VAL A 39 -14.24 18.86 29.86
N THR A 40 -14.49 20.04 29.34
CA THR A 40 -15.79 20.75 29.52
C THR A 40 -16.81 20.49 28.38
N GLY A 41 -16.44 19.74 27.35
CA GLY A 41 -17.31 19.42 26.22
C GLY A 41 -18.31 18.29 26.55
N SER A 42 -19.51 18.39 26.00
CA SER A 42 -20.55 17.35 26.11
C SER A 42 -20.60 16.41 24.90
N MET A 43 -19.81 16.66 23.88
CA MET A 43 -19.78 15.86 22.64
C MET A 43 -18.49 15.05 22.54
N TYR A 44 -18.66 13.79 22.18
CA TYR A 44 -17.54 12.92 21.85
C TYR A 44 -17.26 13.01 20.35
N THR A 45 -16.03 13.26 19.96
CA THR A 45 -15.59 13.31 18.57
C THR A 45 -15.21 11.93 18.02
N ALA A 46 -14.83 11.01 18.91
CA ALA A 46 -14.52 9.63 18.56
C ALA A 46 -14.97 8.67 19.65
N VAL A 47 -15.28 7.44 19.28
CA VAL A 47 -15.65 6.34 20.18
C VAL A 47 -14.84 5.11 19.79
N THR A 48 -13.98 4.64 20.70
CA THR A 48 -13.24 3.40 20.50
C THR A 48 -14.05 2.22 21.00
N ILE A 49 -14.21 1.20 20.16
CA ILE A 49 -15.00 0.00 20.43
C ILE A 49 -14.09 -1.22 20.52
N LEU A 50 -14.19 -1.95 21.64
CA LEU A 50 -13.56 -3.27 21.79
C LEU A 50 -14.57 -4.35 21.41
N VAL A 51 -14.26 -5.11 20.36
CA VAL A 51 -15.13 -6.19 19.88
C VAL A 51 -14.99 -7.42 20.80
N LYS A 52 -16.12 -7.96 21.24
CA LYS A 52 -16.14 -9.13 22.13
C LYS A 52 -15.64 -10.37 21.38
N GLY A 53 -14.71 -11.09 22.00
CA GLY A 53 -14.16 -12.34 21.44
C GLY A 53 -12.89 -12.14 20.61
N THR A 54 -12.31 -10.93 20.59
CA THR A 54 -11.04 -10.64 19.92
C THR A 54 -9.83 -10.63 20.85
N ALA A 55 -10.04 -10.55 22.18
CA ALA A 55 -8.96 -10.43 23.16
C ALA A 55 -7.93 -11.55 23.15
N ASP A 56 -8.35 -12.79 22.81
CA ASP A 56 -7.50 -13.97 22.75
C ASP A 56 -7.04 -14.31 21.31
N LYS A 57 -7.40 -13.47 20.33
CA LYS A 57 -7.05 -13.67 18.94
C LYS A 57 -5.80 -12.88 18.58
N ASP A 58 -5.03 -13.41 17.65
CA ASP A 58 -3.94 -12.66 17.02
C ASP A 58 -4.52 -11.52 16.17
N SER A 59 -4.13 -10.29 16.47
CA SER A 59 -4.63 -9.08 15.80
C SER A 59 -4.20 -8.95 14.33
N PHE A 60 -3.30 -9.81 13.86
CA PHE A 60 -2.86 -9.89 12.46
C PHE A 60 -3.45 -11.10 11.72
N SER A 61 -4.38 -11.83 12.34
CA SER A 61 -5.00 -13.00 11.71
C SER A 61 -6.31 -12.66 11.00
N ASP A 62 -6.59 -13.36 9.88
CA ASP A 62 -7.86 -13.24 9.14
C ASP A 62 -9.08 -13.44 10.05
N VAL A 63 -8.98 -14.34 11.04
CA VAL A 63 -10.07 -14.61 12.01
C VAL A 63 -10.37 -13.39 12.90
N TYR A 64 -9.36 -12.58 13.20
CA TYR A 64 -9.54 -11.32 13.91
C TYR A 64 -10.21 -10.29 12.98
N ASP A 65 -9.68 -10.13 11.78
CA ASP A 65 -10.19 -9.18 10.79
C ASP A 65 -11.66 -9.49 10.44
N ASP A 66 -12.02 -10.76 10.17
CA ASP A 66 -13.40 -11.19 9.91
C ASP A 66 -14.35 -10.88 11.09
N THR A 67 -13.87 -11.03 12.33
CA THR A 67 -14.70 -10.77 13.52
C THR A 67 -14.93 -9.28 13.73
N VAL A 68 -13.95 -8.45 13.42
CA VAL A 68 -14.04 -6.99 13.55
C VAL A 68 -14.86 -6.41 12.40
N SER A 69 -14.64 -6.84 11.18
CA SER A 69 -15.37 -6.37 10.00
C SER A 69 -16.86 -6.68 10.10
N GLU A 70 -17.27 -7.86 10.58
CA GLU A 70 -18.69 -8.17 10.81
C GLU A 70 -19.39 -7.15 11.72
N VAL A 71 -18.67 -6.66 12.74
CA VAL A 71 -19.21 -5.64 13.66
C VAL A 71 -19.15 -4.25 13.02
N ALA A 72 -18.07 -3.93 12.35
CA ALA A 72 -17.90 -2.66 11.64
C ALA A 72 -18.98 -2.48 10.56
N ASP A 73 -19.22 -3.48 9.72
CA ASP A 73 -20.26 -3.49 8.68
C ASP A 73 -21.67 -3.29 9.26
N ARG A 74 -21.95 -3.90 10.42
CA ARG A 74 -23.23 -3.73 11.10
C ARG A 74 -23.40 -2.31 11.62
N ILE A 75 -22.34 -1.72 12.14
CA ILE A 75 -22.34 -0.33 12.62
C ILE A 75 -22.49 0.61 11.42
N ASP A 76 -21.72 0.39 10.38
CA ASP A 76 -21.72 1.20 9.17
C ASP A 76 -23.08 1.17 8.45
N GLY A 77 -23.62 0.00 8.19
CA GLY A 77 -24.87 -0.16 7.46
C GLY A 77 -26.11 0.36 8.20
N THR A 78 -26.29 0.00 9.47
CA THR A 78 -27.55 0.26 10.20
C THR A 78 -27.42 1.34 11.25
N VAL A 79 -26.37 1.28 12.07
CA VAL A 79 -26.22 2.19 13.21
C VAL A 79 -25.83 3.58 12.75
N ARG A 80 -24.85 3.68 11.84
CA ARG A 80 -24.39 4.95 11.25
C ARG A 80 -25.59 5.73 10.68
N THR A 81 -26.30 5.13 9.74
CA THR A 81 -27.41 5.80 9.04
C THR A 81 -28.49 6.28 10.01
N ASN A 82 -28.88 5.45 10.98
CA ASN A 82 -29.91 5.82 11.93
C ASN A 82 -29.45 6.93 12.89
N ARG A 83 -28.19 6.87 13.34
CA ARG A 83 -27.65 7.87 14.27
C ARG A 83 -27.34 9.20 13.61
N GLN A 84 -26.85 9.18 12.36
CA GLN A 84 -26.67 10.40 11.57
C GLN A 84 -28.01 11.12 11.37
N LYS A 85 -29.06 10.40 10.96
CA LYS A 85 -30.41 10.96 10.83
C LYS A 85 -30.96 11.50 12.16
N ALA A 86 -30.81 10.73 13.25
CA ALA A 86 -31.26 11.17 14.57
C ALA A 86 -30.53 12.43 15.04
N ARG A 87 -29.19 12.49 14.82
CA ARG A 87 -28.41 13.67 15.20
C ARG A 87 -28.75 14.91 14.37
N HIS A 88 -28.92 14.74 13.07
CA HIS A 88 -29.35 15.81 12.19
C HIS A 88 -30.74 16.36 12.65
N GLN A 89 -31.67 15.47 12.98
CA GLN A 89 -32.98 15.86 13.51
C GLN A 89 -32.89 16.57 14.87
N GLU A 90 -32.02 16.10 15.78
CA GLU A 90 -31.77 16.78 17.08
C GLU A 90 -31.24 18.20 16.88
N LEU A 91 -30.39 18.43 15.91
CA LEU A 91 -29.84 19.76 15.61
C LEU A 91 -30.92 20.67 15.00
N LEU A 92 -31.73 20.14 14.07
CA LEU A 92 -32.90 20.86 13.51
C LEU A 92 -33.89 21.23 14.60
N ASP A 93 -34.25 20.27 15.45
CA ASP A 93 -35.22 20.54 16.54
C ASP A 93 -34.70 21.60 17.53
N ALA A 94 -33.40 21.57 17.86
CA ALA A 94 -32.77 22.56 18.74
C ALA A 94 -32.75 23.95 18.10
N GLY A 95 -32.43 24.07 16.83
CA GLY A 95 -32.47 25.33 16.10
C GLY A 95 -33.88 25.87 15.90
N THR A 96 -34.82 25.00 15.50
CA THR A 96 -36.25 25.35 15.33
C THR A 96 -36.84 25.85 16.64
N LYS A 97 -36.51 25.23 17.76
CA LYS A 97 -36.96 25.67 19.09
C LYS A 97 -36.56 27.12 19.40
N GLN A 98 -35.32 27.51 19.05
CA GLN A 98 -34.90 28.91 19.26
C GLN A 98 -35.69 29.89 18.38
N ILE A 99 -35.98 29.52 17.14
CA ILE A 99 -36.80 30.33 16.24
C ILE A 99 -38.22 30.43 16.76
N ASP A 100 -38.83 29.34 17.25
CA ASP A 100 -40.18 29.32 17.85
C ASP A 100 -40.28 30.16 19.12
N GLU A 101 -39.27 30.10 19.99
CA GLU A 101 -39.19 30.98 21.17
C GLU A 101 -39.10 32.45 20.77
N ALA A 102 -38.30 32.81 19.78
CA ALA A 102 -38.20 34.17 19.25
C ALA A 102 -39.55 34.63 18.64
N LYS A 103 -40.22 33.76 17.88
CA LYS A 103 -41.53 33.98 17.30
C LYS A 103 -42.58 34.25 18.39
N ALA A 104 -42.66 33.38 19.42
CA ALA A 104 -43.60 33.53 20.52
C ALA A 104 -43.39 34.83 21.32
N GLN A 105 -42.15 35.28 21.49
CA GLN A 105 -41.82 36.55 22.11
C GLN A 105 -42.25 37.73 21.26
N THR A 106 -42.02 37.67 19.96
CA THR A 106 -42.42 38.73 19.01
C THR A 106 -43.92 38.79 18.86
N ASP A 107 -44.63 37.66 18.80
CA ASP A 107 -46.09 37.61 18.76
C ASP A 107 -46.75 38.26 20.01
N LYS A 108 -46.17 38.05 21.20
CA LYS A 108 -46.59 38.77 22.43
C LYS A 108 -46.41 40.26 22.32
N GLN A 109 -45.31 40.74 21.74
CA GLN A 109 -45.07 42.16 21.52
C GLN A 109 -46.08 42.76 20.53
N PHE A 110 -46.35 42.09 19.44
CA PHE A 110 -47.34 42.50 18.46
C PHE A 110 -48.78 42.51 19.05
N ALA A 111 -49.12 41.50 19.84
CA ALA A 111 -50.41 41.43 20.52
C ALA A 111 -50.60 42.62 21.52
N ALA A 112 -49.55 42.94 22.28
CA ALA A 112 -49.57 44.09 23.19
C ALA A 112 -49.69 45.41 22.41
N ALA A 113 -48.97 45.58 21.31
CA ALA A 113 -49.11 46.79 20.49
C ALA A 113 -50.49 46.93 19.82
N GLN A 114 -51.03 45.78 19.33
CA GLN A 114 -52.41 45.76 18.81
C GLN A 114 -53.44 46.13 19.84
N GLN A 115 -53.37 45.60 21.07
CA GLN A 115 -54.24 45.90 22.15
C GLN A 115 -54.23 47.40 22.53
N GLN A 116 -53.04 48.03 22.44
CA GLN A 116 -52.92 49.46 22.69
C GLN A 116 -53.52 50.27 21.55
N ILE A 117 -53.39 49.93 20.30
CA ILE A 117 -54.03 50.54 19.14
C ILE A 117 -55.57 50.39 19.28
N ASP A 118 -56.07 49.23 19.62
CA ASP A 118 -57.49 48.96 19.76
C ASP A 118 -58.13 49.76 20.96
N SER A 119 -57.41 49.86 22.07
CA SER A 119 -57.77 50.67 23.20
C SER A 119 -57.90 52.18 22.85
N ASN A 120 -56.86 52.68 22.15
CA ASN A 120 -56.83 54.05 21.69
C ASN A 120 -57.94 54.34 20.66
N ARG A 121 -58.21 53.37 19.76
CA ARG A 121 -59.27 53.44 18.75
C ARG A 121 -60.66 53.45 19.46
N SER A 122 -60.82 52.65 20.49
CA SER A 122 -62.07 52.61 21.29
C SER A 122 -62.29 53.92 22.02
N GLN A 123 -61.25 54.53 22.63
CA GLN A 123 -61.36 55.85 23.26
C GLN A 123 -61.68 56.95 22.26
N LEU A 124 -61.03 56.95 21.07
CA LEU A 124 -61.32 57.89 20.02
C LEU A 124 -62.77 57.76 19.51
N ASN A 125 -63.25 56.52 19.31
CA ASN A 125 -64.61 56.28 18.91
C ASN A 125 -65.63 56.76 19.97
N GLN A 126 -65.34 56.52 21.25
CA GLN A 126 -66.20 57.06 22.36
C GLN A 126 -66.27 58.61 22.35
N GLN A 127 -65.16 59.28 22.11
CA GLN A 127 -65.12 60.73 21.96
C GLN A 127 -65.95 61.22 20.77
N ILE A 128 -65.77 60.57 19.62
CA ILE A 128 -66.58 60.85 18.42
C ILE A 128 -68.06 60.63 18.69
N ASP A 129 -68.48 59.54 19.33
CA ASP A 129 -69.85 59.18 19.65
C ASP A 129 -70.44 60.17 20.62
N GLN A 130 -69.70 60.69 21.62
CA GLN A 130 -70.09 61.73 22.48
C GLN A 130 -70.44 63.04 21.74
N ILE A 131 -69.58 63.42 20.77
CA ILE A 131 -69.79 64.63 19.97
C ILE A 131 -70.98 64.45 19.00
N VAL A 132 -71.09 63.30 18.37
CA VAL A 132 -72.24 62.94 17.52
C VAL A 132 -73.56 62.99 18.28
N ASN A 133 -73.65 62.45 19.54
CA ASN A 133 -74.78 62.47 20.36
C ASN A 133 -75.11 63.88 20.82
N MET A 134 -74.14 64.74 21.11
CA MET A 134 -74.36 66.18 21.45
C MET A 134 -74.93 66.96 20.25
N GLN A 135 -74.42 66.69 19.00
CA GLN A 135 -74.89 67.35 17.80
C GLN A 135 -76.26 66.85 17.36
N ALA A 136 -76.63 65.63 17.59
CA ALA A 136 -77.90 65.03 17.27
C ALA A 136 -79.00 65.48 18.23
N GLY A 137 -78.68 65.94 19.41
CA GLY A 137 -79.61 66.49 20.42
C GLY A 137 -80.76 65.51 20.76
N ALA A 138 -82.03 65.95 20.73
CA ALA A 138 -83.20 65.13 21.02
C ALA A 138 -83.48 64.01 20.01
N ALA A 139 -82.84 64.01 18.81
CA ALA A 139 -82.97 63.01 17.79
C ALA A 139 -81.92 61.85 17.90
N ALA A 140 -81.04 61.90 18.90
CA ALA A 140 -79.95 60.93 19.04
C ALA A 140 -80.39 59.45 19.12
N GLY A 141 -81.56 59.18 19.65
CA GLY A 141 -82.12 57.82 19.84
C GLY A 141 -82.87 57.25 18.61
N SER A 142 -83.13 58.07 17.59
CA SER A 142 -83.96 57.74 16.41
C SER A 142 -83.16 57.75 15.07
N LEU A 143 -81.86 58.01 15.12
CA LEU A 143 -81.01 57.96 13.92
C LEU A 143 -80.77 56.55 13.44
N ASP A 144 -80.98 56.37 12.16
CA ASP A 144 -80.54 55.10 11.47
C ASP A 144 -79.03 55.03 11.39
N GLU A 145 -78.47 53.81 11.19
CA GLU A 145 -77.01 53.54 11.23
C GLU A 145 -76.24 54.32 10.14
N THR A 146 -76.84 54.46 8.97
CA THR A 146 -76.29 55.22 7.83
C THR A 146 -76.16 56.74 8.12
N THR A 147 -77.17 57.30 8.75
CA THR A 147 -77.20 58.75 9.13
C THR A 147 -76.20 58.99 10.27
N ARG A 148 -76.05 58.06 11.22
CA ARG A 148 -75.12 58.12 12.30
C ARG A 148 -73.62 57.99 11.75
N GLU A 149 -73.37 57.12 10.79
CA GLU A 149 -72.06 57.03 10.17
C GLU A 149 -71.64 58.28 9.37
N THR A 150 -72.63 58.88 8.62
CA THR A 150 -72.40 60.15 7.90
C THR A 150 -72.13 61.28 8.88
N LEU A 151 -72.86 61.34 10.03
CA LEU A 151 -72.61 62.35 11.09
C LEU A 151 -71.21 62.14 11.73
N ARG A 152 -70.79 60.92 11.95
CA ARG A 152 -69.46 60.62 12.46
C ARG A 152 -68.36 61.11 11.48
N GLU A 153 -68.53 60.86 10.20
CA GLU A 153 -67.57 61.35 9.15
C GLU A 153 -67.57 62.89 9.12
N THR A 154 -68.71 63.52 9.24
CA THR A 154 -68.84 65.00 9.30
C THR A 154 -68.15 65.58 10.53
N VAL A 155 -68.34 64.98 11.70
CA VAL A 155 -67.69 65.35 12.97
C VAL A 155 -66.15 65.18 12.87
N ILE A 156 -65.73 64.15 12.31
CA ILE A 156 -64.30 63.94 12.11
C ILE A 156 -63.71 64.96 11.17
N ALA A 157 -64.38 65.25 10.03
CA ALA A 157 -63.93 66.20 9.04
C ALA A 157 -63.94 67.64 9.58
N ALA A 158 -64.91 67.97 10.49
CA ALA A 158 -65.02 69.26 11.13
C ALA A 158 -64.01 69.52 12.27
N SER A 159 -63.42 68.50 12.82
CA SER A 159 -62.46 68.59 13.93
C SER A 159 -61.04 68.12 13.46
N PRO A 160 -60.11 69.03 13.21
CA PRO A 160 -58.76 68.68 12.78
C PRO A 160 -58.08 67.74 13.78
N GLN A 161 -58.33 67.87 15.07
CA GLN A 161 -57.73 67.03 16.12
C GLN A 161 -58.19 65.57 16.03
N LEU A 162 -59.47 65.32 15.74
CA LEU A 162 -60.06 63.98 15.61
C LEU A 162 -59.58 63.29 14.29
N ALA A 163 -59.54 64.13 13.22
CA ALA A 163 -59.01 63.66 11.92
C ALA A 163 -57.56 63.24 12.06
N GLU A 164 -56.75 64.07 12.73
CA GLU A 164 -55.34 63.77 12.98
C GLU A 164 -55.12 62.52 13.83
N ALA A 165 -55.94 62.44 14.97
CA ALA A 165 -55.85 61.24 15.83
C ALA A 165 -56.22 59.94 15.10
N LYS A 166 -57.29 59.98 14.25
CA LYS A 166 -57.64 58.85 13.38
C LYS A 166 -56.56 58.49 12.41
N ALA A 167 -55.97 59.49 11.73
CA ALA A 167 -54.87 59.27 10.79
C ALA A 167 -53.62 58.67 11.46
N GLN A 168 -53.32 59.16 12.69
CA GLN A 168 -52.22 58.58 13.48
C GLN A 168 -52.44 57.11 13.88
N LEU A 169 -53.69 56.74 14.27
CA LEU A 169 -54.02 55.35 14.57
C LEU A 169 -54.04 54.45 13.36
N ASP A 170 -54.52 54.91 12.21
CA ASP A 170 -54.52 54.20 10.98
C ASP A 170 -53.05 53.99 10.45
N GLN A 171 -52.21 55.01 10.63
CA GLN A 171 -50.77 54.91 10.35
C GLN A 171 -50.05 53.95 11.30
N ALA A 172 -50.42 53.98 12.62
CA ALA A 172 -49.85 53.06 13.57
C ALA A 172 -50.22 51.57 13.25
N GLN A 173 -51.48 51.35 12.86
CA GLN A 173 -51.94 50.01 12.41
C GLN A 173 -51.19 49.55 11.17
N SER A 174 -51.08 50.41 10.16
CA SER A 174 -50.36 50.09 8.94
C SER A 174 -48.89 49.74 9.19
N LYS A 175 -48.23 50.51 10.07
CA LYS A 175 -46.84 50.23 10.50
C LYS A 175 -46.76 48.89 11.24
N LEU A 176 -47.67 48.57 12.14
CA LEU A 176 -47.70 47.32 12.88
C LEU A 176 -47.87 46.12 11.92
N ASP A 177 -48.81 46.25 10.98
CA ASP A 177 -49.07 45.21 9.98
C ASP A 177 -47.87 44.99 9.06
N GLN A 178 -47.19 46.08 8.68
CA GLN A 178 -45.93 46.02 7.90
C GLN A 178 -44.81 45.34 8.68
N GLN A 179 -44.60 45.75 9.93
CA GLN A 179 -43.59 45.15 10.79
C GLN A 179 -43.85 43.68 11.03
N LYS A 180 -45.10 43.27 11.19
CA LYS A 180 -45.49 41.87 11.34
C LYS A 180 -45.12 41.06 10.12
N LYS A 181 -45.45 41.55 8.91
CA LYS A 181 -45.07 40.88 7.65
C LYS A 181 -43.56 40.78 7.46
N ASP A 182 -42.83 41.84 7.76
CA ASP A 182 -41.36 41.86 7.59
C ASP A 182 -40.71 40.93 8.59
N THR A 183 -41.21 40.84 9.82
CA THR A 183 -40.74 39.89 10.84
C THR A 183 -41.04 38.45 10.46
N GLU A 184 -42.27 38.18 9.97
CA GLU A 184 -42.63 36.83 9.49
C GLU A 184 -41.73 36.37 8.34
N ARG A 185 -41.43 37.26 7.39
CA ARG A 185 -40.47 36.98 6.31
C ARG A 185 -39.07 36.69 6.83
N THR A 186 -38.60 37.49 7.81
CA THR A 186 -37.27 37.33 8.40
C THR A 186 -37.18 36.00 9.16
N LEU A 187 -38.21 35.61 9.89
CA LEU A 187 -38.23 34.32 10.60
C LEU A 187 -38.27 33.13 9.64
N GLN A 188 -39.05 33.26 8.54
CA GLN A 188 -39.11 32.27 7.50
C GLN A 188 -37.74 32.11 6.77
N SER A 189 -37.07 33.23 6.46
CA SER A 189 -35.72 33.22 5.90
C SER A 189 -34.73 32.56 6.85
N LYS A 190 -34.81 32.87 8.15
CA LYS A 190 -33.94 32.24 9.15
C LYS A 190 -34.21 30.74 9.32
N GLN A 191 -35.43 30.27 9.14
CA GLN A 191 -35.76 28.87 9.19
C GLN A 191 -35.18 28.12 7.98
N ASN A 192 -35.29 28.69 6.78
CA ASN A 192 -34.67 28.11 5.58
C ASN A 192 -33.15 28.13 5.69
N GLU A 193 -32.54 29.22 6.15
CA GLU A 193 -31.11 29.34 6.38
C GLU A 193 -30.59 28.33 7.41
N LEU A 194 -31.40 28.01 8.46
CA LEU A 194 -31.09 26.98 9.44
C LEU A 194 -31.05 25.58 8.78
N GLU A 195 -32.02 25.26 7.96
CA GLU A 195 -32.08 23.97 7.24
C GLU A 195 -30.86 23.80 6.30
N ASP A 196 -30.48 24.88 5.61
CA ASP A 196 -29.33 24.88 4.68
C ASP A 196 -27.96 24.93 5.40
N SER A 197 -27.91 25.52 6.63
CA SER A 197 -26.65 25.71 7.37
C SER A 197 -26.25 24.52 8.25
N ILE A 198 -27.15 23.58 8.53
CA ILE A 198 -26.81 22.40 9.34
C ILE A 198 -26.01 21.43 8.48
N PRO A 199 -24.71 21.25 8.78
CA PRO A 199 -23.89 20.32 8.01
C PRO A 199 -24.41 18.89 8.17
N GLN A 200 -24.31 18.09 7.13
CA GLN A 200 -24.61 16.67 7.23
C GLN A 200 -23.65 16.02 8.25
N VAL A 201 -24.22 15.42 9.27
CA VAL A 201 -23.44 14.68 10.27
C VAL A 201 -22.90 13.42 9.63
N ARG A 202 -21.58 13.28 9.53
CA ARG A 202 -20.90 12.11 8.98
C ARG A 202 -20.22 11.33 10.09
N TRP A 203 -20.41 10.02 10.09
CA TRP A 203 -19.70 9.07 10.94
C TRP A 203 -18.75 8.25 10.10
N TYR A 204 -17.53 8.16 10.55
CA TYR A 204 -16.50 7.31 9.94
C TYR A 204 -16.33 6.08 10.83
N VAL A 205 -16.58 4.89 10.28
CA VAL A 205 -16.37 3.63 10.97
C VAL A 205 -15.04 3.09 10.48
N GLN A 206 -14.07 3.03 11.37
CA GLN A 206 -12.69 2.67 11.06
C GLN A 206 -12.25 1.51 11.94
N ASP A 207 -11.50 0.59 11.38
CA ASP A 207 -10.85 -0.48 12.11
C ASP A 207 -9.35 -0.20 12.27
N ARG A 208 -8.61 -1.15 12.85
CA ARG A 208 -7.17 -0.99 13.06
C ARG A 208 -6.36 -0.92 11.77
N SER A 209 -6.85 -1.44 10.65
CA SER A 209 -6.13 -1.41 9.38
C SER A 209 -5.92 0.02 8.88
N GLN A 210 -6.78 0.95 9.29
CA GLN A 210 -6.70 2.36 8.94
C GLN A 210 -5.81 3.17 9.91
N ILE A 211 -5.31 2.56 10.98
CA ILE A 211 -4.29 3.15 11.84
C ILE A 211 -2.92 2.97 11.15
N GLY A 212 -2.31 4.06 10.71
CA GLY A 212 -1.08 4.04 9.92
C GLY A 212 0.05 3.20 10.52
N GLY A 213 0.32 3.33 11.83
CA GLY A 213 1.34 2.52 12.51
C GLY A 213 1.02 1.02 12.54
N PHE A 214 -0.24 0.66 12.71
CA PHE A 214 -0.67 -0.75 12.72
C PHE A 214 -0.62 -1.37 11.32
N SER A 215 -1.13 -0.67 10.31
CA SER A 215 -1.12 -1.14 8.93
C SER A 215 0.30 -1.25 8.37
N SER A 216 1.19 -0.31 8.69
CA SER A 216 2.60 -0.38 8.33
C SER A 216 3.29 -1.57 8.97
N LEU A 217 3.07 -1.80 10.28
CA LEU A 217 3.64 -2.97 10.97
C LEU A 217 3.12 -4.28 10.38
N LYS A 218 1.81 -4.38 10.09
CA LYS A 218 1.20 -5.55 9.44
C LYS A 218 1.86 -5.81 8.08
N SER A 219 1.97 -4.79 7.24
CA SER A 219 2.59 -4.86 5.92
C SER A 219 4.07 -5.27 5.98
N ASP A 220 4.84 -4.74 6.94
CA ASP A 220 6.23 -5.12 7.16
C ASP A 220 6.37 -6.59 7.56
N LEU A 221 5.49 -7.08 8.47
CA LEU A 221 5.48 -8.48 8.89
C LEU A 221 5.08 -9.42 7.76
N GLU A 222 4.08 -9.08 6.96
CA GLU A 222 3.66 -9.84 5.78
C GLU A 222 4.78 -9.91 4.71
N SER A 223 5.52 -8.84 4.55
CA SER A 223 6.70 -8.80 3.67
C SER A 223 7.79 -9.75 4.14
N ILE A 224 8.09 -9.74 5.44
CA ILE A 224 9.05 -10.67 6.05
C ILE A 224 8.56 -12.11 5.89
N GLN A 225 7.29 -12.37 6.09
CA GLN A 225 6.68 -13.70 5.92
C GLN A 225 6.79 -14.19 4.48
N SER A 226 6.49 -13.34 3.50
CA SER A 226 6.59 -13.65 2.07
C SER A 226 8.01 -14.01 1.67
N LEU A 227 9.00 -13.24 2.14
CA LEU A 227 10.41 -13.55 1.96
C LEU A 227 10.79 -14.86 2.67
N GLY A 228 10.31 -15.05 3.91
CA GLY A 228 10.53 -16.26 4.70
C GLY A 228 9.98 -17.53 4.05
N ASN A 229 8.93 -17.44 3.27
CA ASN A 229 8.35 -18.57 2.53
C ASN A 229 9.12 -18.89 1.24
N ALA A 230 9.64 -17.89 0.57
CA ALA A 230 10.24 -18.03 -0.75
C ALA A 230 11.71 -18.46 -0.71
N PHE A 231 12.53 -17.89 0.17
CA PHE A 231 13.95 -18.19 0.26
C PHE A 231 14.31 -19.63 0.63
N PRO A 232 13.60 -20.33 1.54
CA PRO A 232 13.90 -21.71 1.88
C PRO A 232 13.89 -22.66 0.69
N ILE A 233 13.07 -22.40 -0.34
CA ILE A 233 13.02 -23.22 -1.56
C ILE A 233 14.35 -23.18 -2.30
N VAL A 234 14.94 -21.99 -2.44
CA VAL A 234 16.23 -21.83 -3.13
C VAL A 234 17.38 -22.42 -2.30
N PHE A 235 17.37 -22.20 -0.96
CA PHE A 235 18.34 -22.82 -0.06
C PHE A 235 18.25 -24.35 -0.08
N LEU A 236 17.03 -24.93 -0.10
CA LEU A 236 16.80 -26.35 -0.22
C LEU A 236 17.40 -26.93 -1.51
N LEU A 237 17.17 -26.25 -2.64
CA LEU A 237 17.73 -26.69 -3.93
C LEU A 237 19.26 -26.75 -3.90
N VAL A 238 19.90 -25.70 -3.36
CA VAL A 238 21.35 -25.66 -3.21
C VAL A 238 21.84 -26.75 -2.25
N ALA A 239 21.18 -26.95 -1.10
CA ALA A 239 21.52 -27.97 -0.13
C ALA A 239 21.41 -29.39 -0.70
N VAL A 240 20.35 -29.67 -1.46
CA VAL A 240 20.14 -30.96 -2.14
C VAL A 240 21.22 -31.23 -3.17
N MET A 241 21.59 -30.23 -3.99
CA MET A 241 22.67 -30.33 -4.95
C MET A 241 24.02 -30.60 -4.28
N MET A 242 24.30 -29.92 -3.17
CA MET A 242 25.50 -30.13 -2.38
C MET A 242 25.55 -31.51 -1.79
N SER A 243 24.45 -31.96 -1.16
CA SER A 243 24.34 -33.28 -0.55
C SER A 243 24.50 -34.39 -1.61
N LEU A 244 23.90 -34.17 -2.78
CA LEU A 244 24.07 -35.12 -3.91
C LEU A 244 25.55 -35.25 -4.31
N THR A 245 26.27 -34.13 -4.38
CA THR A 245 27.71 -34.13 -4.72
C THR A 245 28.53 -34.85 -3.66
N ALA A 246 28.30 -34.56 -2.37
CA ALA A 246 29.01 -35.16 -1.26
C ALA A 246 28.73 -36.69 -1.13
N MET A 247 27.44 -37.06 -1.26
CA MET A 247 27.06 -38.48 -1.19
C MET A 247 27.49 -39.29 -2.39
N ALA A 248 27.40 -38.73 -3.60
CA ALA A 248 27.88 -39.38 -4.81
C ALA A 248 29.38 -39.68 -4.70
N ARG A 249 30.13 -38.73 -4.16
CA ARG A 249 31.57 -38.93 -3.90
C ARG A 249 31.84 -40.02 -2.87
N MET A 250 31.17 -39.98 -1.70
CA MET A 250 31.34 -40.94 -0.61
C MET A 250 31.02 -42.38 -1.08
N VAL A 251 29.95 -42.53 -1.89
CA VAL A 251 29.57 -43.80 -2.49
C VAL A 251 30.61 -44.25 -3.55
N GLU A 252 31.20 -43.31 -4.29
CA GLU A 252 32.24 -43.63 -5.29
C GLU A 252 33.58 -44.03 -4.63
N GLU A 253 33.98 -43.39 -3.56
CA GLU A 253 35.15 -43.75 -2.76
C GLU A 253 35.02 -45.15 -2.16
N ASP A 254 33.87 -45.48 -1.59
CA ASP A 254 33.57 -46.77 -0.96
C ASP A 254 33.13 -47.84 -1.95
N ARG A 255 33.31 -47.64 -3.24
CA ARG A 255 32.82 -48.51 -4.32
C ARG A 255 33.32 -49.96 -4.16
N GLY A 256 34.60 -50.14 -3.80
CA GLY A 256 35.20 -51.45 -3.53
C GLY A 256 34.51 -52.17 -2.36
N LEU A 257 34.27 -51.46 -1.28
CA LEU A 257 33.55 -51.98 -0.12
C LEU A 257 32.10 -52.37 -0.47
N ILE A 258 31.40 -51.52 -1.23
CA ILE A 258 30.04 -51.81 -1.71
C ILE A 258 30.06 -53.10 -2.58
N GLY A 259 31.05 -53.25 -3.45
CA GLY A 259 31.25 -54.45 -4.28
C GLY A 259 31.47 -55.70 -3.41
N THR A 260 32.30 -55.62 -2.37
CA THR A 260 32.55 -56.72 -1.42
C THR A 260 31.28 -57.09 -0.64
N TYR A 261 30.58 -56.14 -0.05
CA TYR A 261 29.33 -56.46 0.68
C TYR A 261 28.23 -57.05 -0.22
N THR A 262 28.06 -56.49 -1.44
CA THR A 262 27.10 -57.06 -2.40
C THR A 262 27.54 -58.44 -2.92
N GLY A 263 28.86 -58.68 -3.05
CA GLY A 263 29.41 -59.97 -3.38
C GLY A 263 29.25 -61.05 -2.29
N LEU A 264 29.26 -60.64 -1.03
CA LEU A 264 28.95 -61.46 0.16
C LEU A 264 27.44 -61.71 0.36
N GLY A 265 26.57 -61.17 -0.50
CA GLY A 265 25.14 -61.40 -0.44
C GLY A 265 24.31 -60.40 0.35
N TYR A 266 24.90 -59.31 0.84
CA TYR A 266 24.12 -58.27 1.48
C TYR A 266 23.15 -57.55 0.52
N GLY A 267 21.93 -57.36 0.94
CA GLY A 267 20.92 -56.66 0.15
C GLY A 267 21.28 -55.21 -0.10
N ARG A 268 20.88 -54.66 -1.26
CA ARG A 268 21.17 -53.25 -1.65
C ARG A 268 20.70 -52.24 -0.61
N LEU A 269 19.57 -52.44 0.04
CA LEU A 269 19.07 -51.58 1.13
C LEU A 269 19.96 -51.61 2.37
N ALA A 270 20.47 -52.81 2.73
CA ALA A 270 21.39 -52.94 3.89
C ALA A 270 22.73 -52.21 3.64
N VAL A 271 23.23 -52.21 2.41
CA VAL A 271 24.44 -51.45 2.06
C VAL A 271 24.15 -49.96 1.95
N ALA A 272 23.01 -49.56 1.40
CA ALA A 272 22.58 -48.15 1.33
C ALA A 272 22.29 -47.52 2.70
N SER A 273 21.80 -48.32 3.67
CA SER A 273 21.43 -47.81 4.99
C SER A 273 22.58 -47.09 5.71
N ARG A 274 23.84 -47.49 5.49
CA ARG A 274 25.01 -46.80 6.03
C ARG A 274 25.06 -45.31 5.60
N TYR A 275 24.86 -45.08 4.32
CA TYR A 275 24.89 -43.72 3.74
C TYR A 275 23.62 -42.94 4.09
N LEU A 276 22.48 -43.60 4.14
CA LEU A 276 21.23 -43.00 4.55
C LEU A 276 21.24 -42.57 6.02
N LEU A 277 21.77 -43.42 6.90
CA LEU A 277 21.94 -43.08 8.33
C LEU A 277 22.91 -41.92 8.52
N PHE A 278 24.03 -41.91 7.77
CA PHE A 278 24.97 -40.79 7.81
C PHE A 278 24.30 -39.50 7.38
N ALA A 279 23.61 -39.51 6.24
CA ALA A 279 22.88 -38.32 5.75
C ALA A 279 21.78 -37.88 6.73
N LEU A 280 21.05 -38.81 7.30
CA LEU A 280 20.01 -38.53 8.30
C LEU A 280 20.60 -37.88 9.55
N PHE A 281 21.64 -38.44 10.15
CA PHE A 281 22.29 -37.86 11.32
C PHE A 281 22.88 -36.48 11.02
N ALA A 282 23.53 -36.31 9.86
CA ALA A 282 24.03 -35.00 9.45
C ALA A 282 22.91 -33.95 9.34
N CYS A 283 21.77 -34.32 8.73
CA CYS A 283 20.59 -33.43 8.62
C CYS A 283 19.94 -33.16 9.98
N LEU A 284 19.82 -34.13 10.86
CA LEU A 284 19.24 -33.94 12.18
C LEU A 284 20.10 -33.03 13.07
N ILE A 285 21.40 -33.24 13.06
CA ILE A 285 22.34 -32.40 13.82
C ILE A 285 22.37 -30.99 13.23
N GLY A 286 22.60 -30.87 11.90
CA GLY A 286 22.67 -29.58 11.21
C GLY A 286 21.34 -28.85 11.23
N GLY A 287 20.22 -29.54 10.98
CA GLY A 287 18.89 -28.99 11.04
C GLY A 287 18.47 -28.56 12.46
N GLY A 288 18.80 -29.37 13.48
CA GLY A 288 18.55 -29.03 14.87
C GLY A 288 19.33 -27.79 15.32
N LEU A 289 20.64 -27.75 15.04
CA LEU A 289 21.45 -26.56 15.32
C LEU A 289 20.99 -25.33 14.55
N GLY A 290 20.64 -25.52 13.27
CA GLY A 290 20.09 -24.45 12.45
C GLY A 290 18.75 -23.90 12.93
N LEU A 291 17.86 -24.80 13.41
CA LEU A 291 16.59 -24.41 14.00
C LEU A 291 16.76 -23.58 15.28
N ILE A 292 17.65 -24.02 16.16
CA ILE A 292 17.96 -23.31 17.41
C ILE A 292 18.58 -21.93 17.08
N ALA A 293 19.57 -21.90 16.20
CA ALA A 293 20.22 -20.65 15.80
C ALA A 293 19.24 -19.71 15.08
N GLY A 294 18.33 -20.25 14.24
CA GLY A 294 17.27 -19.50 13.59
C GLY A 294 16.26 -18.91 14.56
N PHE A 295 15.76 -19.70 15.51
CA PHE A 295 14.80 -19.22 16.51
C PHE A 295 15.39 -18.18 17.49
N LEU A 296 16.67 -18.28 17.80
CA LEU A 296 17.31 -17.30 18.66
C LEU A 296 17.83 -16.07 17.91
N GLY A 297 18.39 -16.26 16.70
CA GLY A 297 19.11 -15.21 15.99
C GLY A 297 18.20 -14.31 15.15
N ILE A 298 17.32 -14.90 14.33
CA ILE A 298 16.51 -14.12 13.39
C ILE A 298 15.51 -13.20 14.10
N PRO A 299 14.70 -13.67 15.07
CA PRO A 299 13.80 -12.79 15.79
C PRO A 299 14.53 -11.71 16.59
N ALA A 300 15.66 -12.05 17.22
CA ALA A 300 16.44 -11.06 17.95
C ALA A 300 16.99 -9.95 17.05
N PHE A 301 17.44 -10.31 15.83
CA PHE A 301 17.90 -9.35 14.85
C PHE A 301 16.74 -8.46 14.35
N LEU A 302 15.60 -9.07 13.96
CA LEU A 302 14.43 -8.34 13.47
C LEU A 302 13.85 -7.41 14.54
N LEU A 303 13.81 -7.83 15.80
CA LEU A 303 13.35 -6.99 16.92
C LEU A 303 14.21 -5.74 17.12
N VAL A 304 15.52 -5.85 16.92
CA VAL A 304 16.40 -4.66 17.01
C VAL A 304 16.04 -3.65 15.94
N VAL A 305 15.73 -4.11 14.74
CA VAL A 305 15.35 -3.23 13.60
C VAL A 305 13.94 -2.67 13.81
N LEU A 306 12.96 -3.53 14.14
CA LEU A 306 11.58 -3.11 14.37
C LEU A 306 11.42 -2.12 15.53
N ARG A 307 12.20 -2.25 16.59
CA ARG A 307 12.20 -1.27 17.70
C ARG A 307 12.73 0.10 17.30
N GLY A 308 13.49 0.20 16.23
CA GLY A 308 13.89 1.49 15.64
C GLY A 308 12.74 2.18 14.91
N LEU A 309 11.77 1.41 14.40
CA LEU A 309 10.65 1.90 13.59
C LEU A 309 9.35 2.03 14.39
N TYR A 310 9.12 1.12 15.34
CA TYR A 310 7.88 1.00 16.08
C TYR A 310 8.11 0.98 17.58
N VAL A 311 7.21 1.60 18.33
CA VAL A 311 7.16 1.54 19.78
C VAL A 311 6.34 0.32 20.20
N MET A 312 7.03 -0.74 20.60
CA MET A 312 6.40 -2.00 21.03
C MET A 312 6.71 -2.25 22.50
N PRO A 313 5.73 -2.06 23.41
CA PRO A 313 6.00 -2.13 24.86
C PRO A 313 6.32 -3.55 25.34
N ASP A 314 5.64 -4.56 24.83
CA ASP A 314 5.71 -5.91 25.39
C ASP A 314 5.69 -6.97 24.26
N VAL A 315 6.87 -7.30 23.74
CA VAL A 315 7.01 -8.28 22.67
C VAL A 315 7.19 -9.68 23.27
N ARG A 316 6.24 -10.57 23.01
CA ARG A 316 6.31 -12.00 23.36
C ARG A 316 6.64 -12.80 22.12
N LEU A 317 7.81 -13.44 22.14
CA LEU A 317 8.23 -14.33 21.06
C LEU A 317 7.50 -15.68 21.19
N ALA A 318 6.72 -16.05 20.19
CA ALA A 318 6.15 -17.38 20.04
C ALA A 318 7.00 -18.18 19.04
N TYR A 319 7.39 -19.40 19.45
CA TYR A 319 8.18 -20.28 18.59
C TYR A 319 7.27 -21.37 18.02
N ASP A 320 7.04 -21.34 16.73
CA ASP A 320 6.27 -22.37 16.04
C ASP A 320 7.14 -23.61 15.75
N TRP A 321 7.19 -24.52 16.74
CA TRP A 321 7.94 -25.77 16.64
C TRP A 321 7.40 -26.70 15.54
N LEU A 322 6.11 -26.65 15.24
CA LEU A 322 5.52 -27.47 14.21
C LEU A 322 6.03 -27.04 12.82
N TYR A 323 6.00 -25.72 12.56
CA TYR A 323 6.51 -25.16 11.32
C TYR A 323 8.03 -25.36 11.19
N GLY A 324 8.77 -25.11 12.27
CA GLY A 324 10.22 -25.29 12.30
C GLY A 324 10.64 -26.75 12.05
N THR A 325 9.96 -27.73 12.71
CA THR A 325 10.27 -29.15 12.50
C THR A 325 9.83 -29.63 11.10
N ALA A 326 8.73 -29.10 10.56
CA ALA A 326 8.32 -29.37 9.19
C ALA A 326 9.36 -28.89 8.17
N GLY A 327 9.93 -27.72 8.38
CA GLY A 327 11.06 -27.20 7.60
C GLY A 327 12.26 -28.14 7.62
N VAL A 328 12.72 -28.56 8.81
CA VAL A 328 13.81 -29.54 8.93
C VAL A 328 13.46 -30.85 8.24
N ALA A 329 12.24 -31.35 8.40
CA ALA A 329 11.79 -32.58 7.75
C ALA A 329 11.86 -32.47 6.22
N LEU A 330 11.50 -31.34 5.64
CA LEU A 330 11.59 -31.08 4.20
C LEU A 330 13.05 -31.20 3.70
N PHE A 331 14.01 -30.62 4.43
CA PHE A 331 15.45 -30.78 4.11
C PHE A 331 15.91 -32.21 4.26
N VAL A 332 15.50 -32.92 5.31
CA VAL A 332 15.81 -34.33 5.52
C VAL A 332 15.32 -35.16 4.33
N VAL A 333 14.09 -34.97 3.90
CA VAL A 333 13.51 -35.71 2.74
C VAL A 333 14.29 -35.40 1.46
N GLY A 334 14.62 -34.12 1.20
CA GLY A 334 15.39 -33.72 0.03
C GLY A 334 16.79 -34.34 0.00
N VAL A 335 17.51 -34.32 1.12
CA VAL A 335 18.88 -34.90 1.22
C VAL A 335 18.85 -36.43 1.16
N LEU A 336 17.88 -37.07 1.83
CA LEU A 336 17.72 -38.53 1.73
C LEU A 336 17.39 -38.97 0.29
N ALA A 337 16.51 -38.23 -0.41
CA ALA A 337 16.22 -38.51 -1.81
C ALA A 337 17.48 -38.40 -2.70
N ALA A 338 18.31 -37.36 -2.50
CA ALA A 338 19.57 -37.20 -3.16
C ALA A 338 20.54 -38.35 -2.86
N THR A 339 20.60 -38.80 -1.60
CA THR A 339 21.43 -39.92 -1.16
C THR A 339 20.98 -41.25 -1.78
N VAL A 340 19.67 -41.50 -1.80
CA VAL A 340 19.10 -42.70 -2.48
C VAL A 340 19.43 -42.68 -3.95
N TYR A 341 19.35 -41.55 -4.62
CA TYR A 341 19.70 -41.39 -6.02
C TYR A 341 21.20 -41.71 -6.28
N ALA A 342 22.08 -41.13 -5.44
CA ALA A 342 23.54 -41.42 -5.53
C ALA A 342 23.86 -42.89 -5.32
N CYS A 343 23.29 -43.53 -4.29
CA CYS A 343 23.45 -44.95 -4.01
C CYS A 343 22.90 -45.83 -5.14
N ALA A 344 21.72 -45.52 -5.67
CA ALA A 344 21.09 -46.29 -6.73
C ALA A 344 21.89 -46.26 -8.02
N GLN A 345 22.57 -45.18 -8.32
CA GLN A 345 23.41 -45.05 -9.53
C GLN A 345 24.59 -46.02 -9.51
N GLU A 346 25.29 -46.15 -8.41
CA GLU A 346 26.44 -47.08 -8.30
C GLU A 346 25.97 -48.54 -8.03
N MET A 347 24.98 -48.78 -7.20
CA MET A 347 24.48 -50.12 -6.88
C MET A 347 23.73 -50.84 -8.02
N ARG A 348 23.45 -50.17 -9.13
CA ARG A 348 22.95 -50.78 -10.37
C ARG A 348 24.04 -51.59 -11.09
N GLN A 349 25.32 -51.37 -10.78
CA GLN A 349 26.45 -52.07 -11.40
C GLN A 349 26.62 -53.47 -10.79
N LYS A 350 27.27 -54.40 -11.57
CA LYS A 350 27.55 -55.75 -11.08
C LYS A 350 28.65 -55.69 -10.00
N PRO A 351 28.60 -56.52 -8.92
CA PRO A 351 29.62 -56.56 -7.87
C PRO A 351 31.07 -56.69 -8.40
N ALA A 352 31.32 -57.50 -9.35
CA ALA A 352 32.63 -57.66 -9.95
C ALA A 352 33.14 -56.39 -10.70
N SER A 353 32.24 -55.53 -11.19
CA SER A 353 32.62 -54.26 -11.82
C SER A 353 32.84 -53.17 -10.79
N LEU A 354 32.25 -53.28 -9.61
CA LEU A 354 32.46 -52.38 -8.49
C LEU A 354 33.83 -52.58 -7.84
N MET A 355 34.31 -53.80 -7.77
CA MET A 355 35.62 -54.14 -7.21
C MET A 355 36.80 -53.78 -8.14
N ARG A 356 36.56 -53.52 -9.42
CA ARG A 356 37.61 -53.12 -10.37
C ARG A 356 37.70 -51.58 -10.41
N PRO A 357 38.93 -51.00 -10.51
CA PRO A 357 39.10 -49.58 -10.76
C PRO A 357 38.32 -49.15 -12.00
N LYS A 358 37.70 -47.96 -11.95
CA LYS A 358 36.99 -47.37 -13.10
C LYS A 358 37.98 -47.24 -14.28
N ALA A 359 37.68 -47.87 -15.40
CA ALA A 359 38.47 -47.69 -16.61
C ALA A 359 38.47 -46.21 -17.03
N PRO A 360 39.64 -45.66 -17.45
CA PRO A 360 39.72 -44.32 -17.94
C PRO A 360 38.74 -44.11 -19.09
N ARG A 361 37.85 -43.15 -18.99
CA ARG A 361 36.94 -42.80 -20.09
C ARG A 361 37.73 -42.28 -21.28
N ALA A 362 37.54 -42.88 -22.45
CA ALA A 362 38.17 -42.44 -23.70
C ALA A 362 37.84 -40.94 -23.94
N GLY A 363 38.83 -40.17 -24.32
CA GLY A 363 38.70 -38.73 -24.54
C GLY A 363 37.73 -38.43 -25.68
N SER A 364 36.57 -37.85 -25.37
CA SER A 364 35.67 -37.32 -26.37
C SER A 364 36.05 -35.89 -26.74
N ARG A 365 35.87 -35.51 -28.02
CA ARG A 365 36.06 -34.13 -28.46
C ARG A 365 35.11 -33.21 -27.69
N ILE A 366 35.62 -32.14 -27.11
CA ILE A 366 34.82 -31.15 -26.37
C ILE A 366 34.26 -30.06 -27.32
N LEU A 367 33.19 -29.43 -26.92
CA LEU A 367 32.54 -28.40 -27.72
C LEU A 367 33.48 -27.21 -28.04
N LEU A 368 34.36 -26.88 -27.11
CA LEU A 368 35.36 -25.81 -27.26
C LEU A 368 36.35 -26.07 -28.37
N GLU A 369 36.66 -27.35 -28.69
CA GLU A 369 37.54 -27.73 -29.82
C GLU A 369 36.93 -27.42 -31.18
N ARG A 370 35.58 -27.27 -31.25
CA ARG A 370 34.88 -26.86 -32.49
C ARG A 370 35.07 -25.39 -32.81
N ILE A 371 35.35 -24.56 -31.78
CA ILE A 371 35.60 -23.13 -31.92
C ILE A 371 37.10 -22.91 -32.16
N LYS A 372 37.53 -23.16 -33.38
CA LYS A 372 38.96 -23.13 -33.79
C LYS A 372 39.69 -21.83 -33.41
N PRO A 373 39.14 -20.60 -33.56
CA PRO A 373 39.89 -19.39 -33.24
C PRO A 373 40.18 -19.27 -31.74
N LEU A 374 39.27 -19.68 -30.88
CA LEU A 374 39.46 -19.65 -29.43
C LEU A 374 40.43 -20.75 -28.98
N TRP A 375 40.28 -21.97 -29.52
CA TRP A 375 41.11 -23.10 -29.19
C TRP A 375 42.58 -22.88 -29.53
N ASN A 376 42.88 -22.29 -30.71
CA ASN A 376 44.25 -22.06 -31.16
C ASN A 376 45.00 -21.01 -30.33
N ARG A 377 44.26 -20.03 -29.75
CA ARG A 377 44.84 -18.98 -28.86
C ARG A 377 45.11 -19.47 -27.43
N MET A 378 44.56 -20.60 -27.02
CA MET A 378 44.75 -21.13 -25.67
C MET A 378 46.16 -21.76 -25.53
N SER A 379 46.79 -21.48 -24.35
CA SER A 379 48.02 -22.13 -23.92
C SER A 379 47.83 -23.65 -23.74
N PHE A 380 48.90 -24.44 -23.74
CA PHE A 380 48.83 -25.86 -23.52
C PHE A 380 48.09 -26.22 -22.22
N LEU A 381 48.49 -25.62 -21.12
CA LEU A 381 47.77 -25.78 -19.82
C LEU A 381 46.31 -25.42 -19.93
N GLY A 382 45.94 -24.37 -20.63
CA GLY A 382 44.55 -23.99 -20.86
C GLY A 382 43.74 -25.02 -21.61
N LYS A 383 44.34 -25.66 -22.64
CA LYS A 383 43.70 -26.76 -23.38
C LYS A 383 43.51 -27.99 -22.51
N VAL A 384 44.51 -28.33 -21.66
CA VAL A 384 44.41 -29.45 -20.71
C VAL A 384 43.32 -29.18 -19.67
N THR A 385 43.29 -27.99 -19.06
CA THR A 385 42.24 -27.58 -18.10
C THR A 385 40.86 -27.67 -18.73
N ALA A 386 40.66 -27.13 -19.92
CA ALA A 386 39.39 -27.18 -20.63
C ALA A 386 38.94 -28.62 -20.91
N ARG A 387 39.82 -29.47 -21.38
CA ARG A 387 39.54 -30.91 -21.60
C ARG A 387 39.15 -31.60 -20.29
N ASN A 388 39.81 -31.31 -19.20
CA ASN A 388 39.51 -31.89 -17.90
C ASN A 388 38.16 -31.44 -17.36
N ILE A 389 37.84 -30.16 -17.45
CA ILE A 389 36.53 -29.60 -17.01
C ILE A 389 35.38 -30.29 -17.76
N PHE A 390 35.46 -30.37 -19.09
CA PHE A 390 34.37 -30.91 -19.90
C PHE A 390 34.32 -32.42 -20.00
N ARG A 391 35.38 -33.15 -19.58
CA ARG A 391 35.45 -34.60 -19.52
C ARG A 391 34.47 -35.20 -18.53
N PHE A 392 34.28 -34.53 -17.36
CA PHE A 392 33.41 -34.97 -16.27
C PHE A 392 32.17 -34.09 -16.18
N LYS A 393 31.20 -34.30 -17.09
CA LYS A 393 30.00 -33.46 -17.21
C LYS A 393 29.18 -33.38 -15.90
N SER A 394 29.04 -34.48 -15.16
CA SER A 394 28.31 -34.50 -13.88
C SER A 394 28.95 -33.55 -12.88
N ARG A 395 30.28 -33.60 -12.73
CA ARG A 395 31.02 -32.70 -11.84
C ARG A 395 30.92 -31.23 -12.28
N LEU A 396 31.09 -31.00 -13.60
CA LEU A 396 30.91 -29.65 -14.15
C LEU A 396 29.56 -29.09 -13.79
N ILE A 397 28.46 -29.82 -14.05
CA ILE A 397 27.08 -29.35 -13.75
C ILE A 397 26.91 -29.13 -12.26
N MET A 398 27.39 -30.03 -11.41
CA MET A 398 27.25 -29.90 -9.96
C MET A 398 28.04 -28.68 -9.41
N THR A 399 29.27 -28.49 -9.84
CA THR A 399 30.14 -27.40 -9.39
C THR A 399 29.62 -26.07 -9.89
N VAL A 400 29.35 -25.95 -11.20
CA VAL A 400 28.84 -24.71 -11.80
C VAL A 400 27.45 -24.41 -11.30
N GLY A 401 26.58 -25.43 -11.14
CA GLY A 401 25.23 -25.28 -10.58
C GLY A 401 25.23 -24.80 -9.12
N GLY A 402 26.11 -25.37 -8.29
CA GLY A 402 26.26 -24.94 -6.90
C GLY A 402 26.74 -23.50 -6.78
N VAL A 403 27.77 -23.13 -7.53
CA VAL A 403 28.28 -21.74 -7.56
C VAL A 403 27.22 -20.79 -8.14
N ALA A 404 26.54 -21.19 -9.23
CA ALA A 404 25.48 -20.39 -9.83
C ALA A 404 24.30 -20.15 -8.85
N GLY A 405 23.93 -21.17 -8.08
CA GLY A 405 22.90 -21.04 -7.06
C GLY A 405 23.29 -20.03 -5.97
N CYS A 406 24.52 -20.10 -5.47
CA CYS A 406 25.02 -19.15 -4.48
C CYS A 406 25.10 -17.72 -5.03
N THR A 407 25.64 -17.55 -6.24
CA THR A 407 25.67 -16.24 -6.91
C THR A 407 24.28 -15.71 -7.16
N ALA A 408 23.34 -16.58 -7.57
CA ALA A 408 21.94 -16.20 -7.79
C ALA A 408 21.26 -15.70 -6.51
N LEU A 409 21.54 -16.31 -5.36
CA LEU A 409 21.03 -15.84 -4.06
C LEU A 409 21.56 -14.45 -3.69
N ILE A 410 22.86 -14.19 -3.91
CA ILE A 410 23.44 -12.88 -3.64
C ILE A 410 22.83 -11.82 -4.58
N VAL A 411 22.72 -12.12 -5.88
CA VAL A 411 22.09 -11.21 -6.86
C VAL A 411 20.62 -10.97 -6.52
N CYS A 412 19.90 -12.01 -6.12
CA CYS A 412 18.49 -11.91 -5.74
C CYS A 412 18.31 -10.94 -4.55
N GLY A 413 19.12 -11.09 -3.49
CA GLY A 413 19.09 -10.18 -2.36
C GLY A 413 19.40 -8.75 -2.77
N LEU A 414 20.44 -8.53 -3.56
CA LEU A 414 20.79 -7.18 -4.05
C LEU A 414 19.74 -6.61 -5.00
N ALA A 415 19.09 -7.43 -5.84
CA ALA A 415 18.02 -6.99 -6.73
C ALA A 415 16.77 -6.55 -5.94
N ILE A 416 16.41 -7.25 -4.87
CA ILE A 416 15.34 -6.82 -3.98
C ILE A 416 15.69 -5.47 -3.34
N ASN A 417 16.91 -5.32 -2.83
CA ASN A 417 17.38 -4.05 -2.29
C ASN A 417 17.32 -2.90 -3.31
N ASP A 418 17.83 -3.14 -4.52
CA ASP A 418 17.81 -2.13 -5.59
C ASP A 418 16.38 -1.76 -5.99
N THR A 419 15.47 -2.76 -6.05
CA THR A 419 14.06 -2.57 -6.37
C THR A 419 13.38 -1.68 -5.33
N VAL A 420 13.56 -1.99 -4.05
CA VAL A 420 12.97 -1.21 -2.95
C VAL A 420 13.55 0.19 -2.88
N ALA A 421 14.87 0.32 -2.99
CA ALA A 421 15.55 1.62 -2.98
C ALA A 421 15.21 2.52 -4.20
N ALA A 422 14.68 1.94 -5.27
CA ALA A 422 14.28 2.69 -6.45
C ALA A 422 12.81 3.16 -6.42
N LEU A 423 11.97 2.65 -5.50
CA LEU A 423 10.53 2.94 -5.48
C LEU A 423 10.24 4.44 -5.40
N GLY A 424 10.83 5.14 -4.42
CA GLY A 424 10.63 6.57 -4.26
C GLY A 424 11.02 7.38 -5.50
N ALA A 425 12.18 7.11 -6.07
CA ALA A 425 12.61 7.80 -7.29
C ALA A 425 11.70 7.49 -8.50
N LYS A 426 11.28 6.23 -8.66
CA LYS A 426 10.36 5.85 -9.75
C LYS A 426 9.01 6.53 -9.65
N GLN A 427 8.43 6.61 -8.45
CA GLN A 427 7.14 7.26 -8.27
C GLN A 427 7.24 8.78 -8.41
N TYR A 428 8.12 9.39 -7.63
CA TYR A 428 8.17 10.85 -7.45
C TYR A 428 9.08 11.58 -8.46
N GLN A 429 9.75 10.86 -9.39
CA GLN A 429 10.57 11.46 -10.43
C GLN A 429 10.23 10.96 -11.83
N ASP A 430 9.83 9.67 -12.01
CA ASP A 430 9.49 9.10 -13.31
C ASP A 430 7.98 9.18 -13.61
N VAL A 431 7.12 8.88 -12.62
CA VAL A 431 5.66 8.89 -12.78
C VAL A 431 5.11 10.28 -12.52
N TYR A 432 5.35 10.84 -11.34
CA TYR A 432 4.97 12.21 -11.04
C TYR A 432 6.02 13.18 -11.57
N GLN A 433 5.61 14.00 -12.51
CA GLN A 433 6.44 15.02 -13.15
C GLN A 433 6.20 16.41 -12.56
N TYR A 434 5.22 16.56 -11.65
CA TYR A 434 5.05 17.76 -10.85
C TYR A 434 5.99 17.74 -9.64
N ASP A 435 6.34 18.92 -9.13
CA ASP A 435 7.21 19.05 -7.96
C ASP A 435 6.44 19.21 -6.66
N LEU A 436 5.20 19.74 -6.75
CA LEU A 436 4.37 20.07 -5.62
C LEU A 436 2.91 19.72 -5.89
N MET A 437 2.25 19.10 -4.92
CA MET A 437 0.79 18.97 -4.86
C MET A 437 0.30 19.77 -3.63
N VAL A 438 -0.70 20.61 -3.84
CA VAL A 438 -1.37 21.37 -2.77
C VAL A 438 -2.84 21.03 -2.76
N VAL A 439 -3.38 20.78 -1.60
CA VAL A 439 -4.80 20.42 -1.38
C VAL A 439 -5.40 21.41 -0.39
N ALA A 440 -6.61 21.84 -0.63
CA ALA A 440 -7.41 22.72 0.24
C ALA A 440 -8.78 22.11 0.51
N ASN A 441 -9.50 22.66 1.48
CA ASN A 441 -10.93 22.40 1.61
C ASN A 441 -11.70 23.07 0.46
N ASP A 442 -12.87 22.58 0.11
CA ASP A 442 -13.67 23.12 -1.00
C ASP A 442 -13.95 24.63 -0.84
N ASP A 443 -14.16 25.11 0.39
CA ASP A 443 -14.42 26.53 0.71
C ASP A 443 -13.17 27.43 0.49
N ASP A 444 -11.96 26.88 0.68
CA ASP A 444 -10.68 27.61 0.60
C ASP A 444 -9.96 27.41 -0.73
N ALA A 445 -10.50 26.59 -1.61
CA ALA A 445 -9.88 26.17 -2.86
C ALA A 445 -9.51 27.34 -3.78
N ASP A 446 -10.35 28.36 -3.88
CA ASP A 446 -10.09 29.55 -4.70
C ASP A 446 -8.93 30.38 -4.14
N ALA A 447 -8.87 30.55 -2.81
CA ALA A 447 -7.81 31.28 -2.12
C ALA A 447 -6.45 30.58 -2.30
N MET A 448 -6.43 29.26 -2.11
CA MET A 448 -5.25 28.41 -2.34
C MET A 448 -4.75 28.53 -3.78
N ARG A 449 -5.64 28.38 -4.78
CA ARG A 449 -5.29 28.46 -6.21
C ARG A 449 -4.67 29.81 -6.56
N GLN A 450 -5.31 30.90 -6.13
CA GLN A 450 -4.79 32.23 -6.38
C GLN A 450 -3.41 32.44 -5.76
N LYS A 451 -3.19 31.94 -4.56
CA LYS A 451 -1.92 32.05 -3.84
C LYS A 451 -0.81 31.28 -4.54
N VAL A 452 -1.04 30.03 -4.89
CA VAL A 452 -0.04 29.18 -5.54
C VAL A 452 0.26 29.68 -6.96
N ALA A 453 -0.75 29.99 -7.75
CA ALA A 453 -0.57 30.47 -9.13
C ALA A 453 0.14 31.82 -9.23
N SER A 454 0.00 32.69 -8.21
CA SER A 454 0.66 34.00 -8.18
C SER A 454 2.12 33.98 -7.68
N ASP A 455 2.60 32.85 -7.13
CA ASP A 455 3.96 32.76 -6.60
C ASP A 455 4.99 32.63 -7.73
N GLY A 456 5.99 33.52 -7.71
CA GLY A 456 7.04 33.57 -8.73
C GLY A 456 7.95 32.33 -8.81
N ARG A 457 7.85 31.41 -7.84
CA ARG A 457 8.54 30.11 -7.84
C ARG A 457 7.84 29.08 -8.69
N VAL A 458 6.54 29.20 -8.90
CA VAL A 458 5.76 28.32 -9.75
C VAL A 458 6.05 28.60 -11.23
N THR A 459 6.34 27.55 -11.97
CA THR A 459 6.63 27.63 -13.42
C THR A 459 5.39 27.29 -14.24
N SER A 460 4.68 26.29 -13.85
CA SER A 460 3.39 25.87 -14.41
C SER A 460 2.56 25.20 -13.32
N SER A 461 1.27 25.35 -13.40
CA SER A 461 0.33 24.70 -12.47
C SER A 461 -0.91 24.27 -13.23
N MET A 462 -1.61 23.30 -12.69
CA MET A 462 -2.91 22.83 -13.17
C MET A 462 -3.82 22.49 -11.99
N ASP A 463 -5.10 22.68 -12.19
CA ASP A 463 -6.12 22.37 -11.21
C ASP A 463 -6.55 20.90 -11.33
N VAL A 464 -6.82 20.25 -10.20
CA VAL A 464 -7.39 18.91 -10.12
C VAL A 464 -8.35 18.83 -8.94
N ARG A 465 -9.25 17.84 -8.93
CA ARG A 465 -9.96 17.46 -7.73
C ARG A 465 -9.35 16.19 -7.18
N VAL A 466 -8.96 16.23 -5.92
CA VAL A 466 -8.39 15.09 -5.20
C VAL A 466 -9.31 14.75 -4.04
N GLU A 467 -9.74 13.51 -3.97
CA GLU A 467 -10.57 12.99 -2.89
C GLU A 467 -10.17 11.56 -2.54
N SER A 468 -10.44 11.17 -1.28
CA SER A 468 -10.31 9.78 -0.87
C SER A 468 -11.57 9.03 -1.28
N GLY A 469 -11.40 7.82 -1.78
CA GLY A 469 -12.49 6.94 -2.16
C GLY A 469 -12.09 5.49 -2.02
N ASP A 470 -12.99 4.57 -2.40
CA ASP A 470 -12.71 3.15 -2.39
C ASP A 470 -12.93 2.53 -3.77
N LEU A 471 -12.05 1.62 -4.13
CA LEU A 471 -12.15 0.81 -5.33
C LEU A 471 -12.47 -0.62 -4.93
N THR A 472 -13.64 -1.12 -5.30
CA THR A 472 -14.06 -2.48 -5.00
C THR A 472 -14.05 -3.33 -6.27
N GLY A 473 -13.34 -4.46 -6.19
CA GLY A 473 -13.20 -5.45 -7.26
C GLY A 473 -13.50 -6.87 -6.77
N ASP A 474 -13.17 -7.87 -7.59
CA ASP A 474 -13.42 -9.29 -7.28
C ASP A 474 -12.68 -9.79 -6.02
N SER A 475 -11.56 -9.17 -5.67
CA SER A 475 -10.69 -9.59 -4.56
C SER A 475 -10.91 -8.83 -3.25
N GLY A 476 -11.78 -7.83 -3.22
CA GLY A 476 -12.06 -7.01 -2.04
C GLY A 476 -12.21 -5.53 -2.35
N SER A 477 -11.97 -4.68 -1.36
CA SER A 477 -11.98 -3.21 -1.46
C SER A 477 -10.62 -2.65 -1.08
N GLU A 478 -10.18 -1.63 -1.79
CA GLU A 478 -8.92 -0.90 -1.56
C GLU A 478 -9.22 0.60 -1.50
N SER A 479 -8.69 1.26 -0.48
CA SER A 479 -8.79 2.72 -0.40
C SER A 479 -7.88 3.37 -1.44
N ILE A 480 -8.43 4.32 -2.18
CA ILE A 480 -7.77 4.97 -3.32
C ILE A 480 -7.76 6.48 -3.18
N GLN A 481 -6.82 7.10 -3.88
CA GLN A 481 -6.87 8.51 -4.19
C GLN A 481 -7.56 8.70 -5.55
N LEU A 482 -8.76 9.24 -5.55
CA LEU A 482 -9.50 9.56 -6.77
C LEU A 482 -9.14 10.97 -7.24
N VAL A 483 -8.63 11.05 -8.46
CA VAL A 483 -8.18 12.31 -9.07
C VAL A 483 -9.03 12.61 -10.31
N ALA A 484 -9.90 13.61 -10.20
CA ALA A 484 -10.63 14.11 -11.35
C ALA A 484 -9.87 15.26 -12.03
N VAL A 485 -9.78 15.22 -13.34
CA VAL A 485 -9.00 16.15 -14.17
C VAL A 485 -9.93 16.98 -15.02
N PRO A 486 -9.81 18.33 -15.02
CA PRO A 486 -10.61 19.20 -15.88
C PRO A 486 -10.39 18.86 -17.36
N ASP A 487 -11.46 18.81 -18.11
CA ASP A 487 -11.39 18.50 -19.56
C ASP A 487 -10.53 19.50 -20.34
N SER A 488 -10.50 20.74 -19.90
CA SER A 488 -9.67 21.80 -20.48
C SER A 488 -8.16 21.58 -20.27
N GLU A 489 -7.77 20.83 -19.24
CA GLU A 489 -6.38 20.68 -18.82
C GLU A 489 -5.79 19.28 -19.05
N ARG A 490 -6.51 18.38 -19.74
CA ARG A 490 -6.04 17.01 -20.04
C ARG A 490 -4.67 16.96 -20.72
N SER A 491 -4.36 17.93 -21.56
CA SER A 491 -3.06 17.99 -22.25
C SER A 491 -1.93 18.40 -21.31
N GLU A 492 -2.21 19.23 -20.30
CA GLU A 492 -1.25 19.61 -19.25
C GLU A 492 -1.06 18.47 -18.25
N PHE A 493 -2.13 17.71 -17.96
CA PHE A 493 -2.06 16.55 -17.07
C PHE A 493 -1.02 15.53 -17.52
N GLY A 494 -0.93 15.23 -18.83
CA GLY A 494 0.10 14.36 -19.38
C GLY A 494 1.54 14.87 -19.23
N LYS A 495 1.73 16.16 -18.89
CA LYS A 495 3.04 16.73 -18.55
C LYS A 495 3.32 16.71 -17.04
N MET A 496 2.30 16.56 -16.21
CA MET A 496 2.38 16.50 -14.76
C MET A 496 2.41 15.07 -14.25
N VAL A 497 1.72 14.14 -14.92
CA VAL A 497 1.71 12.72 -14.59
C VAL A 497 1.99 11.88 -15.84
N THR A 498 2.97 10.98 -15.75
CA THR A 498 3.34 10.11 -16.88
C THR A 498 2.48 8.87 -16.89
N LEU A 499 1.46 8.85 -17.76
CA LEU A 499 0.54 7.72 -17.92
C LEU A 499 1.14 6.64 -18.83
N GLN A 500 2.03 5.81 -18.31
CA GLN A 500 2.61 4.68 -19.04
C GLN A 500 1.84 3.39 -18.76
N PRO A 501 1.44 2.62 -19.78
CA PRO A 501 0.82 1.32 -19.56
C PRO A 501 1.83 0.34 -18.96
N VAL A 502 1.32 -0.62 -18.19
CA VAL A 502 2.14 -1.69 -17.61
C VAL A 502 2.69 -2.58 -18.72
N ARG A 503 3.99 -2.79 -18.75
CA ARG A 503 4.65 -3.67 -19.73
C ARG A 503 4.34 -5.14 -19.44
N SER A 504 3.74 -5.82 -20.40
CA SER A 504 3.43 -7.24 -20.28
C SER A 504 4.63 -8.16 -20.57
N SER A 505 5.67 -7.67 -21.23
CA SER A 505 6.85 -8.47 -21.58
C SER A 505 8.15 -7.65 -21.71
N TRP A 506 9.28 -8.35 -21.61
CA TRP A 506 10.65 -7.80 -21.76
C TRP A 506 10.97 -7.31 -23.19
N VAL A 507 10.09 -7.58 -24.14
CA VAL A 507 10.30 -7.35 -25.57
C VAL A 507 9.54 -6.13 -26.08
N ASP A 508 8.59 -5.61 -25.29
CA ASP A 508 7.78 -4.45 -25.67
C ASP A 508 8.65 -3.19 -25.70
N GLY A 509 8.72 -2.57 -26.88
CA GLY A 509 9.40 -1.28 -27.10
C GLY A 509 8.80 -0.18 -26.22
N ALA A 510 9.24 1.07 -26.39
CA ALA A 510 8.65 2.21 -25.69
C ALA A 510 7.13 2.16 -25.89
N ALA A 511 6.40 1.91 -24.78
CA ALA A 511 4.94 1.87 -24.83
C ALA A 511 4.42 3.29 -25.10
N ASP A 512 3.46 3.41 -25.99
CA ASP A 512 2.73 4.66 -26.20
C ASP A 512 2.08 5.09 -24.88
N THR A 513 2.15 6.38 -24.55
CA THR A 513 1.48 6.92 -23.37
C THR A 513 -0.02 6.77 -23.51
N VAL A 514 -0.70 6.39 -22.43
CA VAL A 514 -2.16 6.36 -22.36
C VAL A 514 -2.65 7.79 -22.21
N SER A 515 -3.71 8.15 -22.93
CA SER A 515 -4.41 9.43 -22.76
C SER A 515 -5.66 9.23 -21.90
N LEU A 516 -5.96 10.18 -21.03
CA LEU A 516 -7.19 10.19 -20.24
C LEU A 516 -8.40 10.46 -21.18
N GLY A 517 -9.28 9.46 -21.32
CA GLY A 517 -10.49 9.49 -22.12
C GLY A 517 -11.77 9.68 -21.29
N ASP A 518 -12.93 9.68 -21.97
CA ASP A 518 -14.26 9.73 -21.34
C ASP A 518 -14.96 8.37 -21.33
N ASP A 519 -14.21 7.30 -21.60
CA ASP A 519 -14.69 5.93 -21.75
C ASP A 519 -14.40 5.05 -20.52
N GLY A 520 -13.75 5.61 -19.51
CA GLY A 520 -13.43 4.87 -18.30
C GLY A 520 -12.43 5.56 -17.37
N VAL A 521 -12.09 4.87 -16.30
CA VAL A 521 -11.07 5.29 -15.33
C VAL A 521 -9.72 4.66 -15.65
N ILE A 522 -8.64 5.36 -15.33
CA ILE A 522 -7.28 4.84 -15.38
C ILE A 522 -6.87 4.46 -13.95
N VAL A 523 -6.53 3.19 -13.75
CA VAL A 523 -6.20 2.64 -12.43
C VAL A 523 -4.69 2.41 -12.31
N SER A 524 -4.10 2.73 -11.17
CA SER A 524 -2.70 2.40 -10.87
C SER A 524 -2.48 0.89 -10.80
N GLN A 525 -1.26 0.45 -11.15
CA GLN A 525 -0.89 -0.98 -11.10
C GLN A 525 -1.01 -1.57 -9.69
N SER A 526 -0.72 -0.78 -8.65
CA SER A 526 -0.85 -1.18 -7.25
C SER A 526 -2.31 -1.53 -6.91
N ALA A 527 -3.26 -0.62 -7.17
CA ALA A 527 -4.69 -0.84 -6.95
C ALA A 527 -5.23 -1.97 -7.83
N ALA A 528 -4.86 -2.00 -9.12
CA ALA A 528 -5.30 -3.04 -10.04
C ALA A 528 -4.82 -4.43 -9.61
N SER A 529 -3.58 -4.55 -9.08
CA SER A 529 -3.04 -5.82 -8.60
C SER A 529 -3.70 -6.29 -7.31
N ALA A 530 -3.97 -5.37 -6.37
CA ALA A 530 -4.66 -5.68 -5.12
C ALA A 530 -6.10 -6.19 -5.38
N MET A 531 -6.80 -5.56 -6.32
CA MET A 531 -8.20 -5.90 -6.65
C MET A 531 -8.35 -6.99 -7.72
N GLY A 532 -7.26 -7.49 -8.30
CA GLY A 532 -7.31 -8.48 -9.39
C GLY A 532 -7.88 -7.94 -10.71
N VAL A 533 -7.94 -6.63 -10.88
CA VAL A 533 -8.59 -5.94 -12.00
C VAL A 533 -7.63 -5.77 -13.18
N LYS A 534 -8.16 -5.81 -14.39
CA LYS A 534 -7.42 -5.59 -15.65
C LYS A 534 -8.11 -4.53 -16.49
N ALA A 535 -7.37 -3.94 -17.42
CA ALA A 535 -7.95 -3.06 -18.41
C ALA A 535 -9.09 -3.78 -19.17
N GLY A 536 -10.21 -3.10 -19.34
CA GLY A 536 -11.46 -3.64 -19.89
C GLY A 536 -12.41 -4.25 -18.85
N GLY A 537 -12.03 -4.30 -17.56
CA GLY A 537 -12.87 -4.77 -16.46
C GLY A 537 -13.83 -3.70 -15.93
N MET A 538 -14.77 -4.12 -15.11
CA MET A 538 -15.67 -3.25 -14.35
C MET A 538 -15.26 -3.27 -12.86
N VAL A 539 -15.42 -2.14 -12.20
CA VAL A 539 -15.14 -1.96 -10.78
C VAL A 539 -16.21 -1.08 -10.17
N THR A 540 -16.46 -1.24 -8.87
CA THR A 540 -17.28 -0.27 -8.13
C THR A 540 -16.37 0.80 -7.54
N LEU A 541 -16.62 2.04 -7.89
CA LEU A 541 -15.90 3.21 -7.42
C LEU A 541 -16.76 3.96 -6.42
N THR A 542 -16.23 4.22 -5.23
CA THR A 542 -16.86 5.07 -4.22
C THR A 542 -16.09 6.37 -4.16
N ASN A 543 -16.78 7.51 -4.22
CA ASN A 543 -16.15 8.83 -4.13
C ASN A 543 -16.08 9.34 -2.67
N GLY A 544 -15.51 10.53 -2.46
CA GLY A 544 -15.39 11.17 -1.15
C GLY A 544 -16.73 11.48 -0.45
N ASP A 545 -17.84 11.44 -1.17
CA ASP A 545 -19.20 11.64 -0.67
C ASP A 545 -19.96 10.32 -0.40
N ASP A 546 -19.26 9.18 -0.38
CA ASP A 546 -19.82 7.82 -0.23
C ASP A 546 -20.79 7.42 -1.36
N MET A 547 -20.75 8.10 -2.51
CA MET A 547 -21.54 7.70 -3.67
C MET A 547 -20.84 6.59 -4.42
N GLN A 548 -21.57 5.53 -4.72
CA GLN A 548 -21.06 4.35 -5.43
C GLN A 548 -21.53 4.32 -6.87
N ALA A 549 -20.63 4.06 -7.79
CA ALA A 549 -20.92 3.90 -9.21
C ALA A 549 -20.09 2.76 -9.82
N GLU A 550 -20.66 2.06 -10.81
CA GLU A 550 -19.91 1.11 -11.62
C GLU A 550 -19.07 1.85 -12.67
N ALA A 551 -17.76 1.65 -12.65
CA ALA A 551 -16.81 2.30 -13.53
C ALA A 551 -16.10 1.27 -14.43
N HIS A 552 -15.93 1.60 -15.71
CA HIS A 552 -15.12 0.82 -16.65
C HIS A 552 -13.64 1.20 -16.50
N VAL A 553 -12.75 0.20 -16.43
CA VAL A 553 -11.30 0.43 -16.38
C VAL A 553 -10.76 0.53 -17.81
N SER A 554 -10.48 1.73 -18.28
CA SER A 554 -9.94 1.96 -19.62
C SER A 554 -8.49 1.53 -19.76
N ALA A 555 -7.67 1.76 -18.73
CA ALA A 555 -6.28 1.36 -18.70
C ALA A 555 -5.75 1.11 -17.29
N VAL A 556 -4.69 0.31 -17.21
CA VAL A 556 -3.87 0.16 -15.99
C VAL A 556 -2.51 0.75 -16.27
N ILE A 557 -2.10 1.72 -15.45
CA ILE A 557 -0.83 2.44 -15.63
C ILE A 557 0.23 2.01 -14.62
N ARG A 558 1.49 2.19 -15.02
CA ARG A 558 2.65 1.98 -14.18
C ARG A 558 2.65 3.04 -13.05
N SER A 559 2.34 2.60 -11.86
CA SER A 559 2.54 3.33 -10.61
C SER A 559 3.09 2.34 -9.60
N VAL A 560 4.14 2.71 -8.86
CA VAL A 560 4.83 1.80 -7.93
C VAL A 560 4.46 2.08 -6.48
N ILE A 561 3.97 3.28 -6.18
CA ILE A 561 3.52 3.71 -4.85
C ILE A 561 2.17 4.40 -4.99
N GLY A 562 1.26 4.12 -4.06
CA GLY A 562 -0.08 4.71 -4.01
C GLY A 562 -1.10 3.92 -4.83
N SER A 563 -2.35 4.07 -4.45
CA SER A 563 -3.50 3.49 -5.14
C SER A 563 -4.31 4.60 -5.80
N ASP A 564 -3.79 5.17 -6.90
CA ASP A 564 -4.41 6.28 -7.61
C ASP A 564 -5.39 5.79 -8.68
N VAL A 565 -6.50 6.50 -8.80
CA VAL A 565 -7.47 6.36 -9.89
C VAL A 565 -7.68 7.72 -10.55
N TYR A 566 -7.44 7.81 -11.85
CA TYR A 566 -7.60 9.02 -12.62
C TYR A 566 -8.85 8.97 -13.49
N VAL A 567 -9.61 10.07 -13.49
CA VAL A 567 -10.88 10.18 -14.21
C VAL A 567 -10.99 11.56 -14.87
N SER A 568 -11.62 11.64 -16.05
CA SER A 568 -11.94 12.93 -16.68
C SER A 568 -13.14 13.57 -15.97
N GLU A 569 -13.24 14.91 -16.00
CA GLU A 569 -14.40 15.65 -15.49
C GLU A 569 -15.71 15.13 -16.08
N THR A 570 -15.76 14.95 -17.41
CA THR A 570 -16.94 14.42 -18.09
C THR A 570 -17.34 13.05 -17.56
N TYR A 571 -16.39 12.10 -17.41
CA TYR A 571 -16.72 10.75 -16.96
C TYR A 571 -17.06 10.72 -15.46
N TYR A 572 -16.38 11.53 -14.63
CA TYR A 572 -16.71 11.70 -13.21
C TYR A 572 -18.16 12.15 -13.02
N ARG A 573 -18.59 13.15 -13.79
CA ARG A 573 -19.99 13.64 -13.77
C ARG A 573 -20.97 12.56 -14.26
N GLN A 574 -20.62 11.79 -15.27
CA GLN A 574 -21.45 10.67 -15.72
C GLN A 574 -21.65 9.61 -14.63
N LEU A 575 -20.61 9.31 -13.86
CA LEU A 575 -20.69 8.33 -12.79
C LEU A 575 -21.57 8.84 -11.63
N PHE A 576 -21.32 10.03 -11.14
CA PHE A 576 -21.88 10.46 -9.85
C PHE A 576 -23.11 11.38 -9.99
N ASP A 577 -23.27 12.19 -11.06
CA ASP A 577 -24.49 13.00 -11.26
C ASP A 577 -25.72 12.14 -11.63
N THR A 578 -25.51 11.00 -12.31
CA THR A 578 -26.57 10.03 -12.61
C THR A 578 -27.07 9.31 -11.37
N VAL A 579 -26.20 9.01 -10.42
CA VAL A 579 -26.56 8.37 -9.14
C VAL A 579 -27.35 9.33 -8.27
N ALA A 580 -26.95 10.60 -8.19
CA ALA A 580 -27.68 11.64 -7.46
C ALA A 580 -29.10 11.85 -8.01
N SER A 581 -29.29 11.76 -9.34
CA SER A 581 -30.61 11.86 -9.99
C SER A 581 -31.49 10.61 -9.79
N GLY A 582 -30.88 9.42 -9.68
CA GLY A 582 -31.57 8.14 -9.48
C GLY A 582 -32.11 7.96 -8.07
N THR A 583 -31.43 8.48 -7.04
CA THR A 583 -31.88 8.44 -5.66
C THR A 583 -33.11 9.32 -5.39
N SER A 584 -33.25 10.44 -6.10
CA SER A 584 -34.44 11.30 -6.01
C SER A 584 -35.69 10.72 -6.68
N SER A 585 -35.53 9.77 -7.62
CA SER A 585 -36.67 9.12 -8.32
C SER A 585 -37.21 7.90 -7.58
N ALA A 586 -36.42 7.26 -6.71
CA ALA A 586 -36.83 6.05 -5.98
C ALA A 586 -37.62 6.32 -4.70
N SER A 587 -37.62 7.57 -4.18
CA SER A 587 -38.38 7.94 -2.97
C SER A 587 -39.80 8.47 -3.26
N SER A 588 -40.21 8.59 -4.55
CA SER A 588 -41.55 9.10 -4.93
C SER A 588 -42.50 8.06 -5.56
N ALA A 589 -42.14 6.77 -5.50
CA ALA A 589 -42.96 5.69 -6.06
C ALA A 589 -43.54 4.78 -4.97
N SER A 590 -44.34 5.34 -4.04
CA SER A 590 -45.37 4.60 -3.31
C SER A 590 -46.42 5.53 -2.80
N ASP A 591 -47.45 5.69 -3.53
CA ASP A 591 -48.85 5.85 -3.23
C ASP A 591 -49.56 6.82 -4.19
N SER A 592 -50.36 6.30 -5.12
CA SER A 592 -51.63 6.91 -5.50
C SER A 592 -52.30 6.08 -6.62
N GLY A 593 -53.52 5.70 -6.31
CA GLY A 593 -54.43 5.06 -7.20
C GLY A 593 -54.98 6.02 -8.27
N GLU A 594 -55.57 5.41 -9.27
CA GLU A 594 -56.30 5.89 -10.43
C GLU A 594 -57.10 7.21 -10.26
N SER A 595 -56.95 8.09 -11.23
CA SER A 595 -58.13 8.65 -11.91
C SER A 595 -57.76 9.40 -13.21
N ASP A 596 -58.46 9.05 -14.32
CA ASP A 596 -58.57 9.73 -15.60
C ASP A 596 -58.87 11.25 -15.52
N ASN A 597 -58.30 12.09 -16.32
CA ASN A 597 -58.96 12.82 -17.42
C ASN A 597 -58.02 13.72 -18.24
N GLN A 598 -58.38 13.77 -19.52
CA GLN A 598 -57.79 14.57 -20.59
C GLN A 598 -58.01 16.09 -20.37
N ASN A 599 -57.04 16.93 -20.73
CA ASN A 599 -57.13 17.90 -21.83
C ASN A 599 -55.93 18.85 -21.81
N GLY A 600 -55.50 19.17 -23.04
CA GLY A 600 -54.29 19.93 -23.35
C GLY A 600 -54.44 21.44 -23.07
N GLU A 601 -53.25 22.03 -22.99
CA GLU A 601 -52.94 23.30 -23.65
C GLU A 601 -51.45 23.57 -23.52
N SER A 602 -50.86 24.01 -24.64
CA SER A 602 -49.49 24.41 -24.78
C SER A 602 -49.18 25.63 -23.93
N GLY A 603 -48.28 25.48 -22.96
CA GLY A 603 -47.69 26.59 -22.26
C GLY A 603 -46.18 26.43 -22.25
N THR A 604 -45.49 27.34 -22.90
CA THR A 604 -44.06 27.56 -22.93
C THR A 604 -43.54 27.56 -21.47
N SER A 605 -42.94 26.49 -21.01
CA SER A 605 -42.21 26.50 -19.76
C SER A 605 -40.76 26.91 -20.00
N ASN A 606 -40.44 28.09 -19.51
CA ASN A 606 -39.06 28.50 -19.28
C ASN A 606 -38.29 27.39 -18.55
N GLY A 607 -37.11 27.05 -19.13
CA GLY A 607 -36.22 26.12 -18.53
C GLY A 607 -35.87 26.46 -17.08
N ALA A 608 -36.24 25.60 -16.17
CA ALA A 608 -35.54 25.49 -14.90
C ALA A 608 -34.15 24.98 -15.21
N SER A 609 -33.14 25.86 -15.09
CA SER A 609 -31.77 25.48 -14.96
C SER A 609 -31.70 24.49 -13.78
N SER A 610 -31.42 23.24 -14.05
CA SER A 610 -30.77 22.37 -13.10
C SER A 610 -29.47 23.07 -12.73
N ASN A 611 -29.35 23.60 -11.53
CA ASN A 611 -28.06 23.97 -10.95
C ASN A 611 -27.24 22.69 -10.85
N GLY A 612 -26.50 22.34 -11.90
CA GLY A 612 -25.40 21.41 -11.81
C GLY A 612 -24.43 22.01 -10.81
N GLN A 613 -24.26 21.37 -9.69
CA GLN A 613 -23.29 21.78 -8.67
C GLN A 613 -21.92 21.83 -9.36
N GLN A 614 -21.33 23.00 -9.41
CA GLN A 614 -20.05 23.20 -10.10
C GLN A 614 -19.00 22.41 -9.32
N LEU A 615 -18.33 21.46 -9.97
CA LEU A 615 -17.28 20.65 -9.35
C LEU A 615 -16.18 21.60 -8.86
N VAL A 616 -15.87 21.53 -7.56
CA VAL A 616 -14.83 22.38 -6.96
C VAL A 616 -13.47 21.70 -7.18
N TRP A 617 -12.52 22.45 -7.71
CA TRP A 617 -11.13 22.00 -7.90
C TRP A 617 -10.34 22.31 -6.63
N ASN A 618 -10.26 21.37 -5.72
CA ASN A 618 -9.70 21.52 -4.38
C ASN A 618 -8.20 21.26 -4.28
N ALA A 619 -7.55 20.91 -5.38
CA ALA A 619 -6.13 20.63 -5.40
C ALA A 619 -5.45 21.19 -6.65
N MET A 620 -4.14 21.38 -6.56
CA MET A 620 -3.31 21.90 -7.65
C MET A 620 -2.01 21.10 -7.74
N TYR A 621 -1.63 20.71 -8.95
CA TYR A 621 -0.28 20.22 -9.27
C TYR A 621 0.56 21.37 -9.81
N ALA A 622 1.78 21.52 -9.33
CA ALA A 622 2.66 22.62 -9.74
C ALA A 622 4.09 22.13 -10.00
N LYS A 623 4.74 22.78 -10.98
CA LYS A 623 6.18 22.69 -11.21
C LYS A 623 6.86 23.90 -10.61
N LEU A 624 7.93 23.66 -9.86
CA LEU A 624 8.65 24.67 -9.10
C LEU A 624 10.05 24.92 -9.68
N LYS A 625 10.53 26.14 -9.49
CA LYS A 625 11.93 26.50 -9.71
C LYS A 625 12.76 26.14 -8.46
N GLY A 626 13.98 25.66 -8.66
CA GLY A 626 14.93 25.43 -7.58
C GLY A 626 15.30 23.97 -7.35
N SER A 627 16.05 23.71 -6.30
CA SER A 627 16.43 22.36 -5.87
C SER A 627 15.34 21.72 -5.02
N GLY A 628 15.37 20.38 -4.89
CA GLY A 628 14.40 19.62 -4.08
C GLY A 628 14.29 20.13 -2.63
N GLU A 629 15.41 20.50 -2.01
CA GLU A 629 15.44 21.07 -0.65
C GLU A 629 14.67 22.40 -0.57
N SER A 630 14.79 23.26 -1.59
CA SER A 630 14.03 24.52 -1.63
C SER A 630 12.55 24.31 -1.94
N GLN A 631 12.20 23.25 -2.67
CA GLN A 631 10.83 22.85 -2.96
C GLN A 631 10.14 22.29 -1.70
N ALA A 632 10.85 21.46 -0.93
CA ALA A 632 10.38 20.95 0.36
C ALA A 632 10.11 22.09 1.37
N ALA A 633 11.05 23.01 1.54
CA ALA A 633 10.87 24.18 2.40
C ALA A 633 9.73 25.11 1.94
N TYR A 634 9.40 25.10 0.66
CA TYR A 634 8.24 25.83 0.15
C TYR A 634 6.92 25.12 0.48
N ALA A 635 6.87 23.82 0.35
CA ALA A 635 5.71 23.03 0.73
C ALA A 635 5.39 23.20 2.23
N GLU A 636 6.40 23.09 3.10
CA GLU A 636 6.26 23.31 4.54
C GLU A 636 5.72 24.70 4.86
N LYS A 637 6.23 25.73 4.18
CA LYS A 637 5.74 27.10 4.35
C LYS A 637 4.29 27.30 3.88
N LEU A 638 3.83 26.55 2.88
CA LEU A 638 2.45 26.60 2.43
C LEU A 638 1.49 25.94 3.43
N GLU A 639 1.92 24.94 4.16
CA GLU A 639 1.13 24.29 5.22
C GLU A 639 0.87 25.20 6.43
N ASP A 640 1.66 26.28 6.61
CA ASP A 640 1.42 27.31 7.63
C ASP A 640 0.24 28.24 7.29
N ASP A 641 -0.36 28.10 6.11
CA ASP A 641 -1.45 28.95 5.64
C ASP A 641 -2.82 28.32 5.86
N ASP A 642 -3.74 29.06 6.44
CA ASP A 642 -5.10 28.61 6.77
C ASP A 642 -5.91 28.10 5.54
N ALA A 643 -5.57 28.60 4.33
CA ALA A 643 -6.22 28.16 3.09
C ALA A 643 -5.65 26.86 2.51
N VAL A 644 -4.61 26.29 3.10
CA VAL A 644 -3.93 25.09 2.63
C VAL A 644 -4.14 23.97 3.63
N MET A 645 -4.82 22.91 3.22
CA MET A 645 -5.00 21.73 4.05
C MET A 645 -3.72 20.88 4.08
N LYS A 646 -3.08 20.70 2.93
CA LYS A 646 -1.85 19.89 2.78
C LYS A 646 -1.04 20.36 1.58
N ALA A 647 0.28 20.39 1.73
CA ALA A 647 1.21 20.65 0.64
C ALA A 647 2.33 19.58 0.63
N VAL A 648 2.45 18.86 -0.48
CA VAL A 648 3.35 17.71 -0.59
C VAL A 648 4.40 17.98 -1.67
N SER A 649 5.68 17.99 -1.29
CA SER A 649 6.80 18.07 -2.24
C SER A 649 7.23 16.66 -2.68
N CYS A 650 7.23 16.40 -3.99
CA CYS A 650 7.71 15.13 -4.54
C CYS A 650 9.18 14.85 -4.21
N ALA A 651 10.02 15.90 -4.13
CA ALA A 651 11.40 15.73 -3.74
C ALA A 651 11.56 15.24 -2.29
N HIS A 652 10.78 15.81 -1.37
CA HIS A 652 10.76 15.37 0.03
C HIS A 652 10.24 13.94 0.16
N MET A 653 9.16 13.62 -0.54
CA MET A 653 8.59 12.26 -0.53
C MET A 653 9.56 11.22 -1.09
N ALA A 654 10.30 11.54 -2.17
CA ALA A 654 11.30 10.64 -2.73
C ALA A 654 12.45 10.35 -1.76
N GLU A 655 12.86 11.34 -0.94
CA GLU A 655 13.91 11.19 0.08
C GLU A 655 13.41 10.48 1.34
N SER A 656 12.18 10.76 1.75
CA SER A 656 11.56 10.18 2.96
C SER A 656 11.15 8.73 2.76
N PHE A 657 10.96 8.29 1.51
CA PHE A 657 10.53 6.94 1.19
C PHE A 657 11.71 5.96 1.27
N LYS A 658 12.13 5.61 2.51
CA LYS A 658 13.22 4.67 2.78
C LYS A 658 12.67 3.48 3.57
N PHE A 659 12.86 2.29 3.01
CA PHE A 659 12.55 1.03 3.68
C PHE A 659 13.78 0.52 4.44
N ASP A 660 14.11 1.10 5.58
CA ASP A 660 15.28 0.70 6.37
C ASP A 660 15.17 -0.74 6.87
N LEU A 661 13.97 -1.20 7.21
CA LEU A 661 13.71 -2.59 7.57
C LEU A 661 14.04 -3.57 6.43
N MET A 662 13.62 -3.26 5.21
CA MET A 662 13.88 -4.12 4.05
C MET A 662 15.39 -4.22 3.77
N GLY A 663 16.12 -3.11 3.90
CA GLY A 663 17.58 -3.08 3.81
C GLY A 663 18.25 -4.02 4.81
N ALA A 664 17.79 -4.04 6.04
CA ALA A 664 18.30 -4.94 7.09
C ALA A 664 18.00 -6.42 6.79
N VAL A 665 16.78 -6.74 6.37
CA VAL A 665 16.39 -8.11 5.98
C VAL A 665 17.22 -8.60 4.78
N VAL A 666 17.40 -7.76 3.77
CA VAL A 666 18.24 -8.08 2.61
C VAL A 666 19.69 -8.28 3.00
N ALA A 667 20.24 -7.46 3.90
CA ALA A 667 21.59 -7.64 4.41
C ALA A 667 21.76 -9.00 5.10
N LEU A 668 20.77 -9.41 5.91
CA LEU A 668 20.73 -10.74 6.53
C LEU A 668 20.74 -11.87 5.48
N ILE A 669 19.88 -11.75 4.47
CA ILE A 669 19.77 -12.74 3.38
C ILE A 669 21.09 -12.84 2.61
N VAL A 670 21.72 -11.73 2.27
CA VAL A 670 23.01 -11.68 1.57
C VAL A 670 24.10 -12.29 2.44
N ALA A 671 24.11 -12.03 3.76
CA ALA A 671 25.07 -12.65 4.68
C ALA A 671 24.89 -14.17 4.76
N LEU A 672 23.65 -14.68 4.85
CA LEU A 672 23.36 -16.11 4.85
C LEU A 672 23.74 -16.77 3.52
N ALA A 673 23.41 -16.12 2.39
CA ALA A 673 23.80 -16.58 1.06
C ALA A 673 25.31 -16.61 0.87
N GLY A 674 26.02 -15.59 1.38
CA GLY A 674 27.49 -15.52 1.40
C GLY A 674 28.12 -16.64 2.22
N GLY A 675 27.56 -16.89 3.43
CA GLY A 675 27.98 -18.01 4.29
C GLY A 675 27.79 -19.37 3.59
N LEU A 676 26.63 -19.57 2.95
CA LEU A 676 26.36 -20.78 2.15
C LEU A 676 27.34 -20.90 0.97
N ALA A 677 27.60 -19.81 0.24
CA ALA A 677 28.53 -19.79 -0.87
C ALA A 677 29.95 -20.22 -0.44
N LEU A 678 30.39 -19.76 0.73
CA LEU A 678 31.71 -20.13 1.27
C LEU A 678 31.78 -21.63 1.57
N VAL A 679 30.76 -22.20 2.22
CA VAL A 679 30.67 -23.63 2.54
C VAL A 679 30.61 -24.47 1.26
N VAL A 680 29.81 -24.08 0.27
CA VAL A 680 29.66 -24.74 -1.02
C VAL A 680 30.99 -24.75 -1.76
N LEU A 681 31.65 -23.61 -1.89
CA LEU A 681 32.92 -23.48 -2.58
C LEU A 681 34.04 -24.30 -1.87
N PHE A 682 34.05 -24.25 -0.50
CA PHE A 682 35.03 -25.06 0.25
C PHE A 682 34.84 -26.56 0.02
N THR A 683 33.60 -27.04 0.09
CA THR A 683 33.28 -28.45 -0.16
C THR A 683 33.62 -28.87 -1.57
N LEU A 684 33.29 -28.06 -2.57
CA LEU A 684 33.65 -28.34 -3.97
C LEU A 684 35.14 -28.32 -4.19
N ALA A 685 35.87 -27.39 -3.59
CA ALA A 685 37.33 -27.33 -3.69
C ALA A 685 38.00 -28.56 -3.06
N ASN A 686 37.58 -28.94 -1.83
CA ASN A 686 38.08 -30.13 -1.16
C ASN A 686 37.78 -31.40 -1.94
N THR A 687 36.58 -31.52 -2.54
CA THR A 687 36.23 -32.63 -3.43
C THR A 687 37.14 -32.69 -4.66
N ASN A 688 37.40 -31.54 -5.28
CA ASN A 688 38.28 -31.46 -6.45
C ASN A 688 39.69 -31.90 -6.14
N VAL A 689 40.23 -31.53 -4.97
CA VAL A 689 41.57 -31.91 -4.53
C VAL A 689 41.66 -33.42 -4.32
N SER A 690 40.74 -34.03 -3.55
CA SER A 690 40.82 -35.43 -3.25
C SER A 690 40.58 -36.34 -4.46
N GLU A 691 39.71 -35.99 -5.40
CA GLU A 691 39.51 -36.71 -6.66
C GLU A 691 40.78 -36.74 -7.54
N ARG A 692 41.68 -35.80 -7.37
CA ARG A 692 42.91 -35.64 -8.16
C ARG A 692 44.18 -35.88 -7.37
N GLU A 693 44.09 -36.42 -6.18
CA GLU A 693 45.27 -36.68 -5.34
C GLU A 693 46.36 -37.45 -6.08
N ARG A 694 45.97 -38.46 -6.86
CA ARG A 694 46.93 -39.23 -7.69
C ARG A 694 47.51 -38.45 -8.86
N GLU A 695 46.72 -37.60 -9.51
CA GLU A 695 47.25 -36.73 -10.60
C GLU A 695 48.26 -35.72 -10.03
N MET A 696 47.98 -35.18 -8.88
CA MET A 696 48.86 -34.23 -8.19
C MET A 696 50.12 -34.93 -7.63
N ALA A 697 49.96 -36.14 -7.06
CA ALA A 697 51.09 -36.95 -6.65
C ALA A 697 52.02 -37.29 -7.85
N THR A 698 51.45 -37.64 -9.01
CA THR A 698 52.21 -37.88 -10.24
C THR A 698 52.97 -36.63 -10.70
N LEU A 699 52.35 -35.45 -10.65
CA LEU A 699 52.99 -34.18 -11.00
C LEU A 699 54.17 -33.86 -10.05
N LYS A 700 53.99 -34.07 -8.73
CA LYS A 700 55.06 -33.90 -7.74
C LYS A 700 56.21 -34.86 -7.99
N VAL A 701 55.96 -36.13 -8.31
CA VAL A 701 57.01 -37.11 -8.68
C VAL A 701 57.72 -36.75 -9.98
N LEU A 702 57.02 -36.14 -10.94
CA LEU A 702 57.63 -35.61 -12.18
C LEU A 702 58.46 -34.34 -11.99
N GLY A 703 58.54 -33.79 -10.74
CA GLY A 703 59.40 -32.67 -10.39
C GLY A 703 58.70 -31.28 -10.43
N PHE A 704 57.37 -31.23 -10.51
CA PHE A 704 56.67 -29.98 -10.39
C PHE A 704 56.73 -29.45 -8.95
N PHE A 705 56.98 -28.15 -8.78
CA PHE A 705 56.95 -27.50 -7.47
C PHE A 705 55.55 -27.36 -6.92
N ASP A 706 55.41 -27.32 -5.59
CA ASP A 706 54.11 -27.16 -4.94
C ASP A 706 53.34 -25.92 -5.43
N LYS A 707 54.00 -24.81 -5.66
CA LYS A 707 53.39 -23.62 -6.23
C LYS A 707 52.78 -23.81 -7.63
N GLU A 708 53.39 -24.69 -8.46
CA GLU A 708 52.88 -24.99 -9.80
C GLU A 708 51.68 -25.89 -9.74
N VAL A 709 51.66 -26.82 -8.79
CA VAL A 709 50.51 -27.71 -8.53
C VAL A 709 49.33 -26.87 -7.98
N HIS A 710 49.61 -25.95 -7.03
CA HIS A 710 48.57 -25.00 -6.55
C HIS A 710 48.03 -24.16 -7.69
N HIS A 711 48.88 -23.59 -8.54
CA HIS A 711 48.41 -22.79 -9.67
C HIS A 711 47.53 -23.56 -10.63
N TYR A 712 47.88 -24.84 -10.87
CA TYR A 712 47.08 -25.71 -11.75
C TYR A 712 45.68 -25.99 -11.20
N VAL A 713 45.55 -26.33 -9.92
CA VAL A 713 44.27 -26.64 -9.27
C VAL A 713 43.44 -25.37 -9.11
N ASN A 714 44.06 -24.32 -8.60
CA ASN A 714 43.38 -23.03 -8.35
C ASN A 714 42.85 -22.41 -9.65
N ARG A 715 43.57 -22.55 -10.78
CA ARG A 715 43.13 -22.06 -12.09
C ARG A 715 41.85 -22.77 -12.56
N GLU A 716 41.74 -24.06 -12.34
CA GLU A 716 40.53 -24.80 -12.69
C GLU A 716 39.34 -24.37 -11.83
N MET A 717 39.54 -24.24 -10.52
CA MET A 717 38.51 -23.76 -9.59
C MET A 717 38.04 -22.34 -9.98
N MET A 718 38.95 -21.45 -10.34
CA MET A 718 38.58 -20.09 -10.77
C MET A 718 37.75 -20.09 -12.06
N VAL A 719 38.09 -20.95 -13.03
CA VAL A 719 37.33 -21.09 -14.28
C VAL A 719 35.92 -21.62 -13.99
N LEU A 720 35.79 -22.65 -13.16
CA LEU A 720 34.49 -23.20 -12.76
C LEU A 720 33.64 -22.18 -11.99
N THR A 721 34.26 -21.42 -11.08
CA THR A 721 33.61 -20.34 -10.35
C THR A 721 33.14 -19.25 -11.32
N MET A 722 33.96 -18.82 -12.25
CA MET A 722 33.61 -17.83 -13.26
C MET A 722 32.43 -18.29 -14.13
N MET A 723 32.41 -19.56 -14.55
CA MET A 723 31.28 -20.14 -15.27
C MET A 723 30.00 -20.13 -14.40
N GLY A 724 30.12 -20.44 -13.11
CA GLY A 724 29.02 -20.38 -12.16
C GLY A 724 28.50 -18.96 -11.98
N VAL A 725 29.37 -17.98 -11.84
CA VAL A 725 29.01 -16.56 -11.74
C VAL A 725 28.25 -16.11 -13.00
N VAL A 726 28.78 -16.39 -14.20
CA VAL A 726 28.10 -15.99 -15.46
C VAL A 726 26.68 -16.56 -15.58
N LEU A 727 26.47 -17.79 -15.13
CA LEU A 727 25.13 -18.40 -15.11
C LEU A 727 24.28 -17.91 -13.92
N GLY A 728 24.92 -17.63 -12.80
CA GLY A 728 24.24 -17.18 -11.57
C GLY A 728 23.67 -15.75 -11.67
N LEU A 729 24.35 -14.85 -12.39
CA LEU A 729 23.88 -13.47 -12.56
C LEU A 729 22.47 -13.39 -13.19
N PRO A 730 22.20 -13.97 -14.38
CA PRO A 730 20.85 -13.94 -14.96
C PRO A 730 19.84 -14.77 -14.14
N LEU A 731 20.29 -15.89 -13.55
CA LEU A 731 19.43 -16.72 -12.71
C LEU A 731 19.00 -15.96 -11.46
N GLY A 732 19.88 -15.17 -10.84
CA GLY A 732 19.58 -14.37 -9.66
C GLY A 732 18.57 -13.26 -9.97
N ARG A 733 18.68 -12.59 -11.11
CA ARG A 733 17.65 -11.64 -11.56
C ARG A 733 16.30 -12.33 -11.79
N PHE A 734 16.29 -13.49 -12.42
CA PHE A 734 15.06 -14.23 -12.66
C PHE A 734 14.39 -14.66 -11.34
N VAL A 735 15.16 -15.22 -10.40
CA VAL A 735 14.65 -15.60 -9.08
C VAL A 735 14.20 -14.37 -8.30
N GLY A 736 14.97 -13.29 -8.32
CA GLY A 736 14.57 -12.01 -7.72
C GLY A 736 13.24 -11.52 -8.28
N GLY A 737 13.03 -11.62 -9.59
CA GLY A 737 11.76 -11.27 -10.22
C GLY A 737 10.58 -12.12 -9.80
N LEU A 738 10.79 -13.43 -9.61
CA LEU A 738 9.75 -14.31 -9.08
C LEU A 738 9.39 -13.95 -7.62
N LEU A 739 10.40 -13.60 -6.83
CA LEU A 739 10.19 -13.26 -5.42
C LEU A 739 9.51 -11.90 -5.25
N THR A 740 9.94 -10.89 -6.01
CA THR A 740 9.27 -9.57 -5.98
C THR A 740 7.85 -9.63 -6.50
N ALA A 741 7.56 -10.47 -7.49
CA ALA A 741 6.19 -10.70 -7.96
C ALA A 741 5.30 -11.43 -6.92
N ALA A 742 5.91 -12.13 -5.97
CA ALA A 742 5.21 -12.76 -4.86
C ALA A 742 5.01 -11.83 -3.65
N LEU A 743 5.69 -10.67 -3.63
CA LEU A 743 5.47 -9.62 -2.63
C LEU A 743 4.20 -8.86 -3.04
N ASN A 744 3.09 -9.16 -2.37
CA ASN A 744 1.83 -8.45 -2.58
C ASN A 744 1.60 -7.54 -1.37
N MET A 745 1.91 -6.26 -1.53
CA MET A 745 1.72 -5.25 -0.49
C MET A 745 0.65 -4.26 -0.96
N PRO A 746 -0.31 -3.88 -0.09
CA PRO A 746 -1.29 -2.84 -0.42
C PRO A 746 -0.58 -1.55 -0.87
N ALA A 747 -1.12 -0.89 -1.85
CA ALA A 747 -0.60 0.36 -2.41
C ALA A 747 0.85 0.33 -2.91
N LEU A 748 1.49 -0.86 -3.06
CA LEU A 748 2.86 -0.99 -3.55
C LEU A 748 2.97 -2.03 -4.67
N TYR A 749 3.67 -1.66 -5.73
CA TYR A 749 4.02 -2.56 -6.82
C TYR A 749 5.54 -2.60 -7.04
N PHE A 750 6.13 -3.80 -6.97
CA PHE A 750 7.57 -3.97 -7.07
C PHE A 750 8.00 -4.27 -8.52
N GLU A 751 8.44 -3.26 -9.22
CA GLU A 751 9.07 -3.43 -10.53
C GLU A 751 10.56 -3.80 -10.36
N VAL A 752 10.92 -5.04 -10.71
CA VAL A 752 12.26 -5.58 -10.51
C VAL A 752 13.35 -4.74 -11.17
N GLU A 753 14.18 -4.15 -10.34
CA GLU A 753 15.36 -3.44 -10.76
C GLU A 753 16.63 -4.15 -10.21
N CYS A 754 17.68 -4.16 -11.01
CA CYS A 754 18.98 -4.64 -10.55
C CYS A 754 20.04 -3.75 -11.19
N LYS A 755 20.66 -2.92 -10.38
CA LYS A 755 21.68 -1.96 -10.82
C LYS A 755 22.91 -2.70 -11.34
N PRO A 756 23.61 -2.19 -12.38
CA PRO A 756 24.84 -2.79 -12.87
C PRO A 756 25.90 -3.02 -11.78
N LEU A 757 25.94 -2.12 -10.79
CA LEU A 757 26.83 -2.22 -9.64
C LEU A 757 26.55 -3.48 -8.80
N SER A 758 25.29 -3.84 -8.61
CA SER A 758 24.89 -5.03 -7.83
C SER A 758 25.34 -6.32 -8.48
N TYR A 759 25.34 -6.40 -9.81
CA TYR A 759 25.96 -7.53 -10.53
C TYR A 759 27.47 -7.60 -10.30
N VAL A 760 28.16 -6.47 -10.32
CA VAL A 760 29.59 -6.41 -10.06
C VAL A 760 29.92 -6.81 -8.62
N ILE A 761 29.13 -6.33 -7.66
CA ILE A 761 29.28 -6.69 -6.24
C ILE A 761 29.07 -8.20 -6.03
N ALA A 762 28.00 -8.76 -6.59
CA ALA A 762 27.72 -10.20 -6.46
C ALA A 762 28.81 -11.06 -7.10
N ALA A 763 29.26 -10.71 -8.30
CA ALA A 763 30.34 -11.37 -8.97
C ALA A 763 31.67 -11.26 -8.18
N GLY A 764 31.98 -10.06 -7.70
CA GLY A 764 33.16 -9.78 -6.89
C GLY A 764 33.16 -10.54 -5.57
N ALA A 765 32.01 -10.56 -4.86
CA ALA A 765 31.85 -11.31 -3.61
C ALA A 765 32.06 -12.82 -3.83
N THR A 766 31.40 -13.40 -4.84
CA THR A 766 31.56 -14.83 -5.15
C THR A 766 33.02 -15.17 -5.51
N MET A 767 33.69 -14.33 -6.30
CA MET A 767 35.11 -14.50 -6.62
C MET A 767 36.00 -14.33 -5.38
N ALA A 768 35.71 -13.38 -4.50
CA ALA A 768 36.44 -13.20 -3.26
C ALA A 768 36.29 -14.42 -2.34
N PHE A 769 35.09 -15.00 -2.20
CA PHE A 769 34.88 -16.25 -1.49
C PHE A 769 35.66 -17.41 -2.09
N ALA A 770 35.71 -17.51 -3.42
CA ALA A 770 36.53 -18.53 -4.10
C ALA A 770 38.02 -18.37 -3.80
N LEU A 771 38.56 -17.17 -3.80
CA LEU A 771 39.95 -16.88 -3.41
C LEU A 771 40.22 -17.20 -1.94
N LEU A 772 39.26 -16.83 -1.06
CA LEU A 772 39.38 -17.14 0.35
C LEU A 772 39.41 -18.66 0.61
N VAL A 773 38.56 -19.42 -0.08
CA VAL A 773 38.55 -20.87 0.00
C VAL A 773 39.89 -21.47 -0.46
N GLN A 774 40.49 -20.91 -1.49
CA GLN A 774 41.81 -21.37 -1.92
C GLN A 774 42.88 -21.25 -0.84
N LEU A 775 42.86 -20.23 0.00
CA LEU A 775 43.76 -20.09 1.15
C LEU A 775 43.62 -21.24 2.15
N PHE A 776 42.38 -21.74 2.36
CA PHE A 776 42.17 -22.90 3.23
C PHE A 776 42.50 -24.25 2.59
N VAL A 777 42.40 -24.34 1.27
CA VAL A 777 42.64 -25.60 0.51
C VAL A 777 44.11 -25.80 0.18
N ASN A 778 44.90 -24.73 -0.02
CA ASN A 778 46.32 -24.85 -0.33
C ASN A 778 47.14 -25.67 0.70
N PRO A 779 46.94 -25.51 2.04
CA PRO A 779 47.62 -26.37 3.03
C PRO A 779 47.24 -27.86 2.95
N VAL A 780 46.04 -28.17 2.42
CA VAL A 780 45.64 -29.58 2.17
C VAL A 780 46.39 -30.17 1.01
N LEU A 781 46.62 -29.36 -0.04
CA LEU A 781 47.45 -29.76 -1.20
C LEU A 781 48.92 -30.01 -0.81
N ASP A 782 49.47 -29.26 0.13
CA ASP A 782 50.85 -29.42 0.63
C ASP A 782 51.03 -30.77 1.34
N ARG A 783 50.01 -31.26 2.04
CA ARG A 783 50.04 -32.52 2.82
C ARG A 783 49.89 -33.77 2.00
N ILE A 784 49.71 -33.69 0.70
CA ILE A 784 49.63 -34.88 -0.21
C ILE A 784 51.00 -35.52 -0.28
N ASP A 785 51.13 -36.73 0.28
CA ASP A 785 52.34 -37.54 0.18
C ASP A 785 52.35 -38.30 -1.17
N PRO A 786 53.31 -38.04 -2.07
CA PRO A 786 53.40 -38.68 -3.36
C PRO A 786 53.56 -40.19 -3.29
N ILE A 787 54.24 -40.70 -2.26
CA ILE A 787 54.58 -42.12 -2.13
C ILE A 787 53.39 -42.94 -1.69
N SER A 788 52.67 -42.47 -0.68
CA SER A 788 51.48 -43.16 -0.17
C SER A 788 50.32 -43.13 -1.16
N SER A 789 50.13 -42.00 -1.87
CA SER A 789 49.02 -41.81 -2.86
C SER A 789 49.24 -42.67 -4.14
N LEU A 790 50.45 -43.00 -4.49
CA LEU A 790 50.78 -43.89 -5.64
C LEU A 790 50.82 -45.37 -5.27
N LYS A 791 51.11 -45.73 -4.00
CA LYS A 791 51.28 -47.10 -3.48
C LYS A 791 49.90 -47.77 -3.13
N SER A 792 48.84 -47.05 -3.06
CA SER A 792 47.50 -47.55 -2.62
C SER A 792 46.75 -48.41 -3.69
N VAL A 793 47.45 -49.03 -4.66
CA VAL A 793 46.85 -49.86 -5.72
C VAL A 793 47.37 -51.30 -5.69
N GLU A 794 48.11 -51.73 -4.70
CA GLU A 794 48.39 -53.20 -4.51
C GLU A 794 47.46 -53.83 -3.47
#